data_c11a15f478d96ebc82b47ce16963b8a2
#
_entry.id   c11a15f478d96ebc82b47ce16963b8a2
#
_cell.length_a   1.000
_cell.length_b   1.000
_cell.length_c   1.000
_cell.angle_alpha   90.00
_cell.angle_beta   90.00
_cell.angle_gamma   90.00
#
_symmetry.space_group_name_H-M   'P 1'
#
loop_
_entity.id
_entity.type
_entity.pdbx_description
1 polymer ?
#
loop_
_entity_poly.entity_id
_entity_poly.type
_entity_poly.pdbx_seq_one_letter_code
_entity_poly.pdbx_strand_id
1 'polypeptide(L)'
;MHKKHTDLGEQSEVEVYGARVHNLKNIDVSFPRNELVVITGLSGSGKSSLAFDTIYAEGQRRYMETFSAYSRQFMGGMERPDVDKVSGLSPVIAIEQKTTSKNPRSTVGTITEIYDFMRLLFARAGEAYSYVTGKRMERMSEDQILNTILKQFDEQPINILAPVVKGRKGHYRELFEQIRKQGYLKVRLDGEILDLRPKMQADRYKIHDIEIVVDRLLVAEADKKRLNTSIQTALKLAKGIIKISDQANQEYFFSKFLMDPESGISYDEPQPNTFSFNSPYGACERCNGLGTIFEVDQASVIPNPKLSIMQGGLAPLGEYREIWIFQILKALAKQYNFSLSTPLKDISQELIDIILNGSDDVLTVPVAYNSWNVKNYQIEFEGIIKLLEEQHERRGEEAMADLENFRSIKPCPECEGARLKKESLNFKVADKNIYELACMDIAQLAAWFTELETRLSDKQNVIAKEILKEIRARIGFLLDVGLNYLTLDRTAKTLSGGEAQRIRLATQIGSQLVNVLYILDEPSIGLHQRDNNRLIAALKNLRDIGNSVLVVEHDKDMIMEADHVIDMGPAAGVHGGQVVAQGSPAQLMKAHTLTTDYLNGTKAIEVPKKRRKGNGKTLVLDKASGNNLKNVTANFPLGTLIGVTGVSGSGKSTLIAETIYPILNHHFFRAKKKPMPYGSIKGLEHIDKVIEIDQTPIGRTPRSNPSTYTGVFSDIRNLFVQLPEAKIRGYKPGRFSFNVKGGRCETSQGAGLKIIEMNFLPDVQVPCEECGGRRYNRETLEVRYRGKSISDVLDMSIEEAVEFFEPIPAIYRKIKTLQDVGLGYITLGQSSTTLSGGEAQRVKLATELSKKDTGNTFYILDEPTTGLHFEDINVLLGVLNRLVDHGNTVLVIEHNLDVIKVADWVIDLGPEGGAGGGEILFQGTPEALVSCERSHTGRFLKAAL
;
A
#
# COMPACT_ATOMS: atom_id res chain seq x y z
N MET A 1 -43.29 -10.79 -29.60
CA MET A 1 -42.73 -11.69 -30.62
C MET A 1 -41.27 -11.29 -30.82
N HIS A 2 -40.38 -11.83 -30.03
CA HIS A 2 -38.92 -11.73 -30.24
C HIS A 2 -38.46 -13.01 -30.95
N LYS A 3 -37.96 -12.82 -32.15
CA LYS A 3 -37.32 -13.91 -32.94
C LYS A 3 -36.06 -14.35 -32.18
N LYS A 4 -36.03 -15.63 -31.77
CA LYS A 4 -34.82 -16.33 -31.40
C LYS A 4 -33.88 -16.31 -32.61
N HIS A 5 -32.77 -15.60 -32.54
CA HIS A 5 -31.64 -15.84 -33.40
C HIS A 5 -31.03 -17.17 -32.94
N THR A 6 -31.18 -18.21 -33.72
CA THR A 6 -30.39 -19.42 -33.63
C THR A 6 -29.01 -19.06 -34.18
N ASP A 7 -28.09 -18.83 -33.29
CA ASP A 7 -26.67 -18.63 -33.62
C ASP A 7 -25.89 -19.94 -33.54
N LEU A 8 -25.01 -20.07 -34.48
CA LEU A 8 -24.15 -21.21 -34.73
C LEU A 8 -23.22 -21.46 -33.53
N GLY A 9 -23.40 -22.59 -32.83
CA GLY A 9 -22.30 -23.30 -32.17
C GLY A 9 -21.52 -22.59 -31.06
N GLU A 10 -22.09 -21.67 -30.28
CA GLU A 10 -21.44 -21.25 -29.03
C GLU A 10 -21.53 -22.38 -28.00
N GLN A 11 -20.39 -22.91 -27.58
CA GLN A 11 -20.33 -23.84 -26.45
C GLN A 11 -20.96 -23.20 -25.23
N SER A 12 -21.99 -23.79 -24.66
CA SER A 12 -22.73 -23.30 -23.49
C SER A 12 -21.96 -23.49 -22.18
N GLU A 13 -20.89 -24.29 -22.20
CA GLU A 13 -20.10 -24.68 -21.03
C GLU A 13 -18.61 -24.47 -21.27
N VAL A 14 -17.89 -24.23 -20.18
CA VAL A 14 -16.45 -24.37 -20.11
C VAL A 14 -16.14 -25.80 -19.67
N GLU A 15 -15.36 -26.52 -20.44
CA GLU A 15 -15.00 -27.93 -20.17
C GLU A 15 -13.49 -28.05 -19.98
N VAL A 16 -13.08 -28.72 -18.94
CA VAL A 16 -11.70 -29.04 -18.61
C VAL A 16 -11.59 -30.56 -18.55
N TYR A 17 -10.70 -31.15 -19.31
CA TYR A 17 -10.46 -32.57 -19.36
C TYR A 17 -9.04 -32.92 -18.96
N GLY A 18 -8.89 -33.88 -18.05
CA GLY A 18 -7.62 -34.46 -17.66
C GLY A 18 -6.69 -33.48 -16.97
N ALA A 19 -7.19 -32.63 -16.06
CA ALA A 19 -6.35 -31.71 -15.30
C ALA A 19 -5.54 -32.46 -14.23
N ARG A 20 -4.20 -32.25 -14.27
CA ARG A 20 -3.20 -32.93 -13.38
C ARG A 20 -2.23 -31.95 -12.72
N VAL A 21 -2.51 -30.66 -12.77
CA VAL A 21 -1.66 -29.62 -12.18
C VAL A 21 -1.61 -29.80 -10.66
N HIS A 22 -0.41 -29.78 -10.08
CA HIS A 22 -0.16 -29.96 -8.66
C HIS A 22 -0.78 -31.24 -8.09
N ASN A 23 -1.79 -31.11 -7.22
CA ASN A 23 -2.44 -32.24 -6.57
C ASN A 23 -3.71 -32.75 -7.31
N LEU A 24 -4.07 -32.17 -8.46
CA LEU A 24 -5.23 -32.60 -9.23
C LEU A 24 -5.05 -34.01 -9.78
N LYS A 25 -6.06 -34.85 -9.62
CA LYS A 25 -6.00 -36.30 -9.93
C LYS A 25 -6.66 -36.64 -11.27
N ASN A 26 -6.14 -36.03 -12.36
CA ASN A 26 -6.68 -36.28 -13.71
C ASN A 26 -8.19 -36.06 -13.77
N ILE A 27 -8.62 -34.88 -13.34
CA ILE A 27 -10.05 -34.56 -13.20
C ILE A 27 -10.63 -33.99 -14.49
N ASP A 28 -11.89 -34.36 -14.72
CA ASP A 28 -12.77 -33.75 -15.73
C ASP A 28 -13.81 -32.89 -14.99
N VAL A 29 -13.99 -31.66 -15.44
CA VAL A 29 -14.97 -30.75 -14.87
C VAL A 29 -15.57 -29.86 -15.95
N SER A 30 -16.90 -29.66 -15.91
CA SER A 30 -17.60 -28.70 -16.75
C SER A 30 -18.44 -27.75 -15.90
N PHE A 31 -18.59 -26.52 -16.36
CA PHE A 31 -19.46 -25.53 -15.71
C PHE A 31 -20.03 -24.56 -16.76
N PRO A 32 -21.27 -24.06 -16.52
CA PRO A 32 -21.95 -23.22 -17.49
C PRO A 32 -21.27 -21.85 -17.64
N ARG A 33 -21.37 -21.30 -18.86
CA ARG A 33 -20.96 -19.91 -19.16
C ARG A 33 -22.05 -18.93 -18.76
N ASN A 34 -21.65 -17.66 -18.55
CA ASN A 34 -22.54 -16.56 -18.16
C ASN A 34 -23.29 -16.83 -16.83
N GLU A 35 -22.65 -17.56 -15.95
CA GLU A 35 -23.14 -17.87 -14.61
C GLU A 35 -22.08 -17.50 -13.55
N LEU A 36 -22.57 -17.39 -12.29
CA LEU A 36 -21.71 -17.25 -11.11
C LEU A 36 -21.37 -18.64 -10.60
N VAL A 37 -20.15 -19.08 -10.81
CA VAL A 37 -19.64 -20.39 -10.43
C VAL A 37 -18.74 -20.25 -9.22
N VAL A 38 -18.98 -21.03 -8.18
CA VAL A 38 -18.16 -21.06 -6.98
C VAL A 38 -17.40 -22.37 -6.85
N ILE A 39 -16.07 -22.31 -6.70
CA ILE A 39 -15.22 -23.46 -6.36
C ILE A 39 -14.96 -23.40 -4.86
N THR A 40 -15.39 -24.44 -4.14
CA THR A 40 -15.24 -24.56 -2.68
C THR A 40 -14.53 -25.86 -2.29
N GLY A 41 -14.33 -26.11 -1.00
CA GLY A 41 -13.66 -27.28 -0.43
C GLY A 41 -12.53 -26.94 0.54
N LEU A 42 -11.93 -27.93 1.18
CA LEU A 42 -10.86 -27.77 2.17
C LEU A 42 -9.66 -26.96 1.65
N SER A 43 -8.94 -26.28 2.54
CA SER A 43 -7.65 -25.67 2.20
C SER A 43 -6.70 -26.74 1.69
N GLY A 44 -6.03 -26.48 0.55
CA GLY A 44 -5.16 -27.48 -0.11
C GLY A 44 -5.89 -28.59 -0.88
N SER A 45 -7.22 -28.49 -1.11
CA SER A 45 -7.97 -29.48 -1.89
C SER A 45 -7.77 -29.38 -3.41
N GLY A 46 -7.07 -28.35 -3.90
CA GLY A 46 -6.80 -28.14 -5.35
C GLY A 46 -7.64 -27.06 -6.01
N LYS A 47 -8.40 -26.25 -5.26
CA LYS A 47 -9.23 -25.15 -5.80
C LYS A 47 -8.46 -24.17 -6.65
N SER A 48 -7.37 -23.62 -6.10
CA SER A 48 -6.53 -22.64 -6.80
C SER A 48 -5.79 -23.31 -7.98
N SER A 49 -5.39 -24.56 -7.84
CA SER A 49 -4.78 -25.34 -8.93
C SER A 49 -5.73 -25.50 -10.12
N LEU A 50 -7.04 -25.70 -9.87
CA LEU A 50 -8.05 -25.73 -10.94
C LEU A 50 -8.32 -24.34 -11.52
N ALA A 51 -8.61 -23.34 -10.66
CA ALA A 51 -9.03 -22.01 -11.10
C ALA A 51 -7.89 -21.21 -11.75
N PHE A 52 -6.74 -21.13 -11.09
CA PHE A 52 -5.63 -20.25 -11.51
C PHE A 52 -4.55 -21.00 -12.31
N ASP A 53 -4.07 -22.13 -11.79
CA ASP A 53 -2.94 -22.84 -12.41
C ASP A 53 -3.38 -23.68 -13.63
N THR A 54 -4.69 -23.93 -13.81
CA THR A 54 -5.23 -24.64 -14.97
C THR A 54 -6.05 -23.72 -15.88
N ILE A 55 -7.21 -23.21 -15.42
CA ILE A 55 -8.16 -22.48 -16.27
C ILE A 55 -7.59 -21.11 -16.67
N TYR A 56 -7.14 -20.33 -15.68
CA TYR A 56 -6.54 -19.01 -15.97
C TYR A 56 -5.26 -19.13 -16.77
N ALA A 57 -4.35 -20.02 -16.39
CA ALA A 57 -3.08 -20.22 -17.06
C ALA A 57 -3.28 -20.61 -18.54
N GLU A 58 -4.22 -21.51 -18.86
CA GLU A 58 -4.52 -21.88 -20.24
C GLU A 58 -5.18 -20.72 -21.01
N GLY A 59 -6.09 -19.98 -20.39
CA GLY A 59 -6.71 -18.81 -21.01
C GLY A 59 -5.69 -17.72 -21.33
N GLN A 60 -4.78 -17.43 -20.40
CA GLN A 60 -3.69 -16.48 -20.58
C GLN A 60 -2.71 -16.95 -21.67
N ARG A 61 -2.35 -18.25 -21.70
CA ARG A 61 -1.50 -18.83 -22.75
C ARG A 61 -2.12 -18.64 -24.13
N ARG A 62 -3.42 -18.90 -24.30
CA ARG A 62 -4.13 -18.68 -25.57
C ARG A 62 -4.16 -17.22 -25.98
N TYR A 63 -4.37 -16.32 -25.02
CA TYR A 63 -4.31 -14.89 -25.30
C TYR A 63 -2.91 -14.48 -25.79
N MET A 64 -1.85 -14.98 -25.15
CA MET A 64 -0.47 -14.72 -25.57
C MET A 64 -0.14 -15.29 -26.96
N GLU A 65 -0.76 -16.39 -27.37
CA GLU A 65 -0.59 -16.94 -28.72
C GLU A 65 -1.13 -16.03 -29.83
N THR A 66 -2.04 -15.12 -29.51
CA THR A 66 -2.56 -14.13 -30.49
C THR A 66 -1.55 -13.02 -30.80
N PHE A 67 -0.51 -12.85 -30.00
CA PHE A 67 0.54 -11.85 -30.25
C PHE A 67 1.50 -12.28 -31.37
N SER A 68 2.17 -11.29 -31.97
CA SER A 68 3.18 -11.53 -32.98
C SER A 68 4.34 -12.39 -32.45
N ALA A 69 5.03 -13.14 -33.32
CA ALA A 69 6.20 -13.93 -32.93
C ALA A 69 7.29 -13.08 -32.23
N TYR A 70 7.45 -11.84 -32.67
CA TYR A 70 8.37 -10.87 -32.08
C TYR A 70 7.98 -10.53 -30.63
N SER A 71 6.72 -10.18 -30.38
CA SER A 71 6.23 -9.88 -29.03
C SER A 71 6.34 -11.08 -28.10
N ARG A 72 6.03 -12.30 -28.58
CA ARG A 72 6.16 -13.55 -27.81
C ARG A 72 7.61 -13.83 -27.38
N GLN A 73 8.61 -13.48 -28.19
CA GLN A 73 10.01 -13.67 -27.86
C GLN A 73 10.46 -12.80 -26.66
N PHE A 74 9.86 -11.62 -26.49
CA PHE A 74 10.15 -10.74 -25.35
C PHE A 74 9.37 -11.10 -24.08
N MET A 75 8.20 -11.73 -24.24
CA MET A 75 7.32 -12.06 -23.13
C MET A 75 7.61 -13.45 -22.51
N GLY A 76 8.52 -14.23 -23.10
CA GLY A 76 8.78 -15.61 -22.68
C GLY A 76 7.68 -16.59 -23.09
N GLY A 77 8.02 -17.85 -23.30
CA GLY A 77 7.03 -18.91 -23.53
C GLY A 77 6.35 -19.30 -22.23
N MET A 78 5.03 -19.16 -22.16
CA MET A 78 4.26 -19.76 -21.08
C MET A 78 4.19 -21.27 -21.29
N GLU A 79 4.56 -22.05 -20.28
CA GLU A 79 4.37 -23.50 -20.28
C GLU A 79 2.88 -23.81 -20.28
N ARG A 80 2.48 -24.82 -21.07
CA ARG A 80 1.11 -25.30 -21.07
C ARG A 80 0.84 -26.00 -19.72
N PRO A 81 -0.28 -25.67 -19.04
CA PRO A 81 -0.65 -26.42 -17.84
C PRO A 81 -0.84 -27.92 -18.18
N ASP A 82 -0.59 -28.79 -17.23
CA ASP A 82 -0.79 -30.24 -17.41
C ASP A 82 -2.28 -30.56 -17.44
N VAL A 83 -2.86 -30.41 -18.62
CA VAL A 83 -4.28 -30.63 -18.93
C VAL A 83 -4.41 -31.19 -20.34
N ASP A 84 -5.30 -32.14 -20.56
CA ASP A 84 -5.50 -32.71 -21.87
C ASP A 84 -6.16 -31.71 -22.82
N LYS A 85 -7.29 -31.11 -22.39
CA LYS A 85 -8.03 -30.13 -23.20
C LYS A 85 -8.80 -29.16 -22.29
N VAL A 86 -8.86 -27.90 -22.69
CA VAL A 86 -9.83 -26.93 -22.16
C VAL A 86 -10.60 -26.34 -23.33
N SER A 87 -11.94 -26.35 -23.27
CA SER A 87 -12.83 -25.80 -24.32
C SER A 87 -13.81 -24.80 -23.70
N GLY A 88 -14.42 -23.96 -24.57
CA GLY A 88 -15.40 -22.95 -24.14
C GLY A 88 -14.84 -21.73 -23.42
N LEU A 89 -13.53 -21.56 -23.36
CA LEU A 89 -12.92 -20.39 -22.68
C LEU A 89 -13.18 -19.09 -23.43
N SER A 90 -13.75 -18.12 -22.76
CA SER A 90 -13.69 -16.69 -23.09
C SER A 90 -12.33 -16.09 -22.72
N PRO A 91 -12.00 -14.84 -23.13
CA PRO A 91 -10.87 -14.11 -22.56
C PRO A 91 -10.94 -14.11 -21.02
N VAL A 92 -9.81 -14.37 -20.36
CA VAL A 92 -9.77 -14.54 -18.90
C VAL A 92 -9.14 -13.35 -18.22
N ILE A 93 -9.73 -12.90 -17.11
CA ILE A 93 -9.19 -11.85 -16.23
C ILE A 93 -9.16 -12.40 -14.80
N ALA A 94 -7.95 -12.47 -14.20
CA ALA A 94 -7.81 -12.86 -12.81
C ALA A 94 -7.74 -11.64 -11.88
N ILE A 95 -8.44 -11.72 -10.76
CA ILE A 95 -8.42 -10.73 -9.68
C ILE A 95 -7.90 -11.42 -8.42
N GLU A 96 -6.58 -11.48 -8.31
CA GLU A 96 -5.89 -12.11 -7.19
C GLU A 96 -5.68 -11.13 -6.03
N GLN A 97 -5.49 -11.68 -4.82
CA GLN A 97 -5.24 -10.93 -3.59
C GLN A 97 -3.83 -10.34 -3.49
N LYS A 98 -2.83 -11.00 -4.10
CA LYS A 98 -1.39 -10.78 -3.81
C LYS A 98 -0.74 -9.51 -4.39
N THR A 99 -1.39 -8.72 -5.20
CA THR A 99 -0.73 -7.62 -5.91
C THR A 99 -1.11 -6.25 -5.40
N THR A 100 -0.57 -5.83 -4.26
CA THR A 100 -0.54 -4.41 -3.90
C THR A 100 0.60 -3.73 -4.65
N SER A 101 0.31 -2.65 -5.37
CA SER A 101 1.35 -1.85 -6.00
C SER A 101 2.29 -1.28 -4.94
N LYS A 102 3.59 -1.54 -5.07
CA LYS A 102 4.62 -0.95 -4.20
C LYS A 102 4.92 0.52 -4.55
N ASN A 103 4.34 1.03 -5.63
CA ASN A 103 4.58 2.41 -6.07
C ASN A 103 3.94 3.40 -5.07
N PRO A 104 4.71 4.28 -4.41
CA PRO A 104 4.20 5.24 -3.43
C PRO A 104 3.30 6.31 -4.06
N ARG A 105 3.31 6.45 -5.39
CA ARG A 105 2.46 7.39 -6.13
C ARG A 105 1.12 6.81 -6.55
N SER A 106 0.92 5.49 -6.44
CA SER A 106 -0.38 4.88 -6.69
C SER A 106 -1.34 5.15 -5.53
N THR A 107 -2.50 5.71 -5.83
CA THR A 107 -3.58 5.97 -4.88
C THR A 107 -4.87 5.33 -5.34
N VAL A 108 -5.86 5.21 -4.45
CA VAL A 108 -7.21 4.74 -4.81
C VAL A 108 -7.73 5.54 -6.01
N GLY A 109 -7.63 6.86 -5.97
CA GLY A 109 -8.11 7.73 -7.06
C GLY A 109 -7.43 7.48 -8.41
N THR A 110 -6.13 7.14 -8.43
CA THR A 110 -5.41 6.86 -9.69
C THR A 110 -5.68 5.45 -10.21
N ILE A 111 -5.88 4.46 -9.33
CA ILE A 111 -6.19 3.08 -9.73
C ILE A 111 -7.60 2.99 -10.31
N THR A 112 -8.56 3.76 -9.75
CA THR A 112 -9.95 3.78 -10.19
C THR A 112 -10.21 4.78 -11.34
N GLU A 113 -9.19 5.49 -11.79
CA GLU A 113 -9.26 6.56 -12.79
C GLU A 113 -10.14 7.76 -12.39
N ILE A 114 -10.77 7.74 -11.22
CA ILE A 114 -11.61 8.84 -10.73
C ILE A 114 -10.82 10.14 -10.68
N TYR A 115 -9.57 10.08 -10.21
CA TYR A 115 -8.69 11.24 -10.11
C TYR A 115 -8.37 11.83 -11.49
N ASP A 116 -8.29 11.01 -12.54
CA ASP A 116 -8.04 11.47 -13.90
C ASP A 116 -9.23 12.27 -14.46
N PHE A 117 -10.45 11.82 -14.20
CA PHE A 117 -11.66 12.58 -14.54
C PHE A 117 -11.80 13.84 -13.68
N MET A 118 -11.43 13.80 -12.40
CA MET A 118 -11.39 15.00 -11.56
C MET A 118 -10.40 16.04 -12.10
N ARG A 119 -9.19 15.62 -12.50
CA ARG A 119 -8.21 16.52 -13.14
C ARG A 119 -8.79 17.20 -14.39
N LEU A 120 -9.52 16.45 -15.20
CA LEU A 120 -10.20 16.99 -16.39
C LEU A 120 -11.30 17.99 -15.99
N LEU A 121 -12.10 17.68 -14.96
CA LEU A 121 -13.13 18.56 -14.43
C LEU A 121 -12.53 19.89 -13.95
N PHE A 122 -11.47 19.84 -13.15
CA PHE A 122 -10.79 21.03 -12.63
C PHE A 122 -10.15 21.86 -13.75
N ALA A 123 -9.58 21.23 -14.76
CA ALA A 123 -9.00 21.93 -15.91
C ALA A 123 -10.05 22.63 -16.78
N ARG A 124 -11.28 22.13 -16.83
CA ARG A 124 -12.34 22.64 -17.73
C ARG A 124 -13.38 23.53 -17.03
N ALA A 125 -13.70 23.22 -15.78
CA ALA A 125 -14.75 23.89 -15.01
C ALA A 125 -14.24 24.58 -13.74
N GLY A 126 -12.98 24.41 -13.37
CA GLY A 126 -12.36 24.99 -12.17
C GLY A 126 -12.17 26.50 -12.30
N GLU A 127 -12.38 27.20 -11.19
CA GLU A 127 -12.14 28.63 -11.03
C GLU A 127 -10.83 28.87 -10.26
N ALA A 128 -9.99 29.76 -10.76
CA ALA A 128 -8.70 30.08 -10.15
C ALA A 128 -8.85 31.15 -9.07
N TYR A 129 -8.15 30.94 -7.96
CA TYR A 129 -8.06 31.89 -6.85
C TYR A 129 -6.58 32.20 -6.55
N SER A 130 -6.28 33.43 -6.17
CA SER A 130 -4.92 33.82 -5.78
C SER A 130 -4.55 33.18 -4.44
N TYR A 131 -3.40 32.49 -4.36
CA TYR A 131 -2.90 31.92 -3.11
C TYR A 131 -2.38 33.01 -2.13
N VAL A 132 -2.27 34.27 -2.57
CA VAL A 132 -1.83 35.40 -1.75
C VAL A 132 -3.01 36.18 -1.20
N THR A 133 -3.95 36.59 -2.08
CA THR A 133 -5.10 37.44 -1.71
C THR A 133 -6.38 36.66 -1.46
N GLY A 134 -6.46 35.39 -1.89
CA GLY A 134 -7.66 34.56 -1.84
C GLY A 134 -8.76 35.00 -2.81
N LYS A 135 -8.53 36.04 -3.63
CA LYS A 135 -9.51 36.54 -4.59
C LYS A 135 -9.54 35.68 -5.84
N ARG A 136 -10.73 35.68 -6.47
CA ARG A 136 -10.92 35.00 -7.76
C ARG A 136 -10.11 35.69 -8.84
N MET A 137 -9.38 34.90 -9.61
CA MET A 137 -8.62 35.40 -10.75
C MET A 137 -9.50 35.48 -12.00
N GLU A 138 -9.30 36.52 -12.78
CA GLU A 138 -10.00 36.70 -14.03
C GLU A 138 -9.00 36.85 -15.16
N ARG A 139 -9.40 36.40 -16.35
CA ARG A 139 -8.71 36.72 -17.59
C ARG A 139 -9.52 37.78 -18.34
N MET A 140 -8.84 38.70 -18.91
CA MET A 140 -9.48 39.75 -19.68
C MET A 140 -9.20 39.57 -21.18
N SER A 141 -10.21 39.69 -22.01
CA SER A 141 -10.00 39.88 -23.46
C SER A 141 -9.37 41.24 -23.75
N GLU A 142 -8.77 41.41 -24.93
CA GLU A 142 -8.20 42.69 -25.36
C GLU A 142 -9.23 43.82 -25.28
N ASP A 143 -10.47 43.57 -25.69
CA ASP A 143 -11.58 44.54 -25.63
C ASP A 143 -11.97 44.87 -24.18
N GLN A 144 -11.95 43.87 -23.29
CA GLN A 144 -12.21 44.12 -21.88
C GLN A 144 -11.10 44.94 -21.22
N ILE A 145 -9.82 44.65 -21.53
CA ILE A 145 -8.67 45.44 -21.07
C ILE A 145 -8.82 46.90 -21.56
N LEU A 146 -9.09 47.09 -22.85
CA LEU A 146 -9.28 48.41 -23.44
C LEU A 146 -10.40 49.17 -22.75
N ASN A 147 -11.58 48.55 -22.61
CA ASN A 147 -12.75 49.21 -22.01
C ASN A 147 -12.53 49.49 -20.50
N THR A 148 -11.81 48.63 -19.79
CA THR A 148 -11.48 48.84 -18.38
C THR A 148 -10.53 50.03 -18.23
N ILE A 149 -9.48 50.12 -19.07
CA ILE A 149 -8.53 51.24 -19.06
C ILE A 149 -9.23 52.54 -19.39
N LEU A 150 -10.11 52.57 -20.43
CA LEU A 150 -10.88 53.74 -20.79
C LEU A 150 -11.76 54.26 -19.64
N LYS A 151 -12.43 53.35 -18.91
CA LYS A 151 -13.29 53.71 -17.78
C LYS A 151 -12.52 54.12 -16.52
N GLN A 152 -11.42 53.46 -16.22
CA GLN A 152 -10.69 53.62 -14.97
C GLN A 152 -9.74 54.83 -14.99
N PHE A 153 -9.21 55.18 -16.14
CA PHE A 153 -8.19 56.23 -16.31
C PHE A 153 -8.66 57.38 -17.22
N ASP A 154 -9.96 57.57 -17.36
CA ASP A 154 -10.50 58.63 -18.22
C ASP A 154 -9.88 60.01 -17.88
N GLU A 155 -9.42 60.75 -18.92
CA GLU A 155 -8.70 62.04 -18.82
C GLU A 155 -7.41 62.01 -17.95
N GLN A 156 -6.83 60.78 -17.69
CA GLN A 156 -5.57 60.65 -16.94
C GLN A 156 -4.42 60.27 -17.87
N PRO A 157 -3.20 60.81 -17.65
CA PRO A 157 -2.03 60.36 -18.36
C PRO A 157 -1.50 59.05 -17.70
N ILE A 158 -1.27 58.03 -18.55
CA ILE A 158 -0.76 56.71 -18.14
C ILE A 158 0.50 56.33 -18.91
N ASN A 159 1.32 55.48 -18.33
CA ASN A 159 2.36 54.77 -19.02
C ASN A 159 1.92 53.33 -19.25
N ILE A 160 1.99 52.85 -20.50
CA ILE A 160 1.74 51.44 -20.87
C ILE A 160 3.07 50.73 -20.88
N LEU A 161 3.21 49.74 -19.99
CA LEU A 161 4.43 49.03 -19.73
C LEU A 161 4.27 47.58 -20.14
N ALA A 162 5.30 47.03 -20.80
CA ALA A 162 5.40 45.59 -21.13
C ALA A 162 6.49 44.96 -20.26
N PRO A 163 6.14 44.15 -19.22
CA PRO A 163 7.13 43.45 -18.37
C PRO A 163 7.82 42.36 -19.15
N VAL A 164 9.16 42.42 -19.28
CA VAL A 164 9.97 41.46 -20.02
C VAL A 164 10.92 40.66 -19.11
N VAL A 165 11.28 41.20 -17.95
CA VAL A 165 12.06 40.50 -16.90
C VAL A 165 11.40 40.81 -15.56
N LYS A 166 11.17 39.77 -14.75
CA LYS A 166 10.62 39.88 -13.39
C LYS A 166 11.46 39.05 -12.41
N GLY A 167 12.06 39.72 -11.44
CA GLY A 167 12.73 39.09 -10.29
C GLY A 167 13.95 38.25 -10.65
N ARG A 168 14.77 38.63 -11.67
CA ARG A 168 15.90 37.81 -12.10
C ARG A 168 17.22 38.59 -12.07
N LYS A 169 18.29 37.91 -11.67
CA LYS A 169 19.67 38.44 -11.74
C LYS A 169 20.18 38.43 -13.19
N GLY A 170 20.98 39.44 -13.57
CA GLY A 170 21.62 39.45 -14.87
C GLY A 170 21.99 40.87 -15.31
N HIS A 171 22.95 41.01 -16.22
CA HIS A 171 23.36 42.33 -16.75
C HIS A 171 22.48 42.85 -17.89
N TYR A 172 21.68 42.04 -18.54
CA TYR A 172 20.67 42.31 -19.56
C TYR A 172 21.10 43.18 -20.74
N ARG A 173 22.39 43.31 -21.00
CA ARG A 173 22.93 44.16 -22.07
C ARG A 173 22.36 43.82 -23.45
N GLU A 174 22.27 42.53 -23.78
CA GLU A 174 21.72 42.05 -25.05
C GLU A 174 20.22 42.40 -25.18
N LEU A 175 19.48 42.24 -24.10
CA LEU A 175 18.05 42.58 -24.04
C LEU A 175 17.83 44.09 -24.29
N PHE A 176 18.59 44.97 -23.65
CA PHE A 176 18.50 46.39 -23.86
C PHE A 176 18.83 46.78 -25.29
N GLU A 177 19.85 46.18 -25.89
CA GLU A 177 20.19 46.41 -27.30
C GLU A 177 19.07 45.88 -28.24
N GLN A 178 18.46 44.78 -27.93
CA GLN A 178 17.37 44.21 -28.69
C GLN A 178 16.10 45.11 -28.65
N ILE A 179 15.75 45.59 -27.45
CA ILE A 179 14.63 46.54 -27.26
C ILE A 179 14.88 47.84 -28.03
N ARG A 180 16.11 48.38 -27.99
CA ARG A 180 16.51 49.55 -28.73
C ARG A 180 16.42 49.34 -30.25
N LYS A 181 16.85 48.20 -30.78
CA LYS A 181 16.73 47.85 -32.20
C LYS A 181 15.28 47.74 -32.67
N GLN A 182 14.35 47.37 -31.76
CA GLN A 182 12.90 47.37 -32.03
C GLN A 182 12.26 48.76 -32.03
N GLY A 183 13.04 49.84 -31.75
CA GLY A 183 12.58 51.20 -31.83
C GLY A 183 12.06 51.82 -30.51
N TYR A 184 12.16 51.11 -29.39
CA TYR A 184 11.79 51.63 -28.07
C TYR A 184 12.90 52.50 -27.49
N LEU A 185 12.51 53.65 -26.91
CA LEU A 185 13.45 54.64 -26.40
C LEU A 185 13.66 54.55 -24.89
N LYS A 186 12.70 54.00 -24.17
CA LYS A 186 12.67 53.99 -22.71
C LYS A 186 12.35 52.61 -22.17
N VAL A 187 12.98 52.30 -21.06
CA VAL A 187 12.67 51.13 -20.22
C VAL A 187 12.47 51.58 -18.78
N ARG A 188 11.65 50.88 -18.04
CA ARG A 188 11.57 51.02 -16.60
C ARG A 188 12.40 49.90 -15.99
N LEU A 189 13.43 50.23 -15.23
CA LEU A 189 14.34 49.32 -14.54
C LEU A 189 14.17 49.57 -13.05
N ASP A 190 13.75 48.54 -12.30
CA ASP A 190 13.55 48.56 -10.86
C ASP A 190 12.69 49.72 -10.36
N GLY A 191 11.66 50.07 -11.13
CA GLY A 191 10.72 51.17 -10.84
C GLY A 191 11.08 52.51 -11.44
N GLU A 192 12.30 52.72 -11.95
CA GLU A 192 12.74 53.98 -12.56
C GLU A 192 12.70 53.93 -14.08
N ILE A 193 12.09 54.94 -14.72
CA ILE A 193 12.07 55.08 -16.19
C ILE A 193 13.37 55.68 -16.68
N LEU A 194 14.14 54.91 -17.46
CA LEU A 194 15.45 55.28 -17.98
C LEU A 194 15.43 55.32 -19.51
N ASP A 195 16.21 56.24 -20.09
CA ASP A 195 16.45 56.26 -21.53
C ASP A 195 17.42 55.15 -21.94
N LEU A 196 17.08 54.38 -22.97
CA LEU A 196 17.93 53.37 -23.53
C LEU A 196 19.16 53.97 -24.22
N ARG A 197 20.33 53.71 -23.62
CA ARG A 197 21.64 54.13 -24.17
C ARG A 197 22.37 52.95 -24.78
N PRO A 198 23.25 53.19 -25.81
CA PRO A 198 24.13 52.15 -26.30
C PRO A 198 24.97 51.57 -25.16
N LYS A 199 25.11 50.24 -25.15
CA LYS A 199 25.86 49.48 -24.11
C LYS A 199 25.32 49.59 -22.70
N MET A 200 24.06 49.98 -22.51
CA MET A 200 23.37 49.95 -21.21
C MET A 200 23.38 48.54 -20.63
N GLN A 201 23.62 48.41 -19.33
CA GLN A 201 23.59 47.15 -18.60
C GLN A 201 23.10 47.36 -17.15
N ALA A 202 22.45 46.36 -16.60
CA ALA A 202 22.07 46.33 -15.21
C ALA A 202 23.13 45.69 -14.34
N ASP A 203 23.07 45.78 -13.02
CA ASP A 203 23.99 45.14 -12.08
C ASP A 203 23.82 43.61 -12.10
N ARG A 204 24.85 42.89 -12.49
CA ARG A 204 24.81 41.43 -12.66
C ARG A 204 24.39 40.65 -11.40
N TYR A 205 24.63 41.20 -10.22
CA TYR A 205 24.43 40.50 -8.94
C TYR A 205 23.13 40.86 -8.26
N LYS A 206 22.43 41.88 -8.72
CA LYS A 206 21.13 42.31 -8.19
C LYS A 206 19.99 41.66 -8.94
N ILE A 207 18.86 41.57 -8.28
CA ILE A 207 17.60 41.10 -8.86
C ILE A 207 16.98 42.32 -9.53
N HIS A 208 16.51 42.18 -10.78
CA HIS A 208 15.97 43.24 -11.58
C HIS A 208 14.58 42.95 -12.11
N ASP A 209 13.76 43.97 -12.17
CA ASP A 209 12.52 44.03 -12.94
C ASP A 209 12.72 45.00 -14.12
N ILE A 210 12.44 44.50 -15.33
CA ILE A 210 12.62 45.30 -16.57
C ILE A 210 11.31 45.33 -17.34
N GLU A 211 10.82 46.50 -17.63
CA GLU A 211 9.60 46.73 -18.36
C GLU A 211 9.88 47.70 -19.54
N ILE A 212 9.35 47.38 -20.71
CA ILE A 212 9.44 48.25 -21.88
C ILE A 212 8.36 49.32 -21.78
N VAL A 213 8.69 50.58 -21.85
CA VAL A 213 7.70 51.68 -21.97
C VAL A 213 7.21 51.70 -23.40
N VAL A 214 6.01 51.15 -23.64
CA VAL A 214 5.42 51.02 -24.98
C VAL A 214 4.82 52.32 -25.46
N ASP A 215 4.05 53.00 -24.60
CA ASP A 215 3.46 54.28 -24.90
C ASP A 215 3.22 55.09 -23.62
N ARG A 216 3.11 56.39 -23.79
CA ARG A 216 2.72 57.35 -22.76
C ARG A 216 1.66 58.25 -23.35
N LEU A 217 0.43 58.17 -22.88
CA LEU A 217 -0.70 58.91 -23.46
C LEU A 217 -1.70 59.34 -22.38
N LEU A 218 -2.46 60.39 -22.74
CA LEU A 218 -3.65 60.76 -22.01
C LEU A 218 -4.80 59.87 -22.47
N VAL A 219 -5.49 59.23 -21.55
CA VAL A 219 -6.60 58.35 -21.92
C VAL A 219 -7.82 59.22 -22.29
N ALA A 220 -8.27 59.12 -23.53
CA ALA A 220 -9.49 59.76 -24.00
C ALA A 220 -10.18 58.87 -25.04
N GLU A 221 -11.51 58.95 -25.15
CA GLU A 221 -12.26 58.14 -26.14
C GLU A 221 -11.83 58.49 -27.59
N ALA A 222 -11.37 59.74 -27.83
CA ALA A 222 -10.79 60.15 -29.10
C ALA A 222 -9.55 59.39 -29.51
N ASP A 223 -8.74 58.94 -28.54
CA ASP A 223 -7.48 58.22 -28.74
C ASP A 223 -7.63 56.72 -28.64
N LYS A 224 -8.82 56.16 -28.60
CA LYS A 224 -9.15 54.76 -28.45
C LYS A 224 -8.40 53.85 -29.43
N LYS A 225 -8.21 54.29 -30.70
CA LYS A 225 -7.45 53.51 -31.70
C LYS A 225 -5.98 53.41 -31.35
N ARG A 226 -5.36 54.48 -30.88
CA ARG A 226 -3.97 54.54 -30.46
C ARG A 226 -3.76 53.69 -29.19
N LEU A 227 -4.66 53.85 -28.22
CA LEU A 227 -4.66 53.05 -26.98
C LEU A 227 -4.74 51.58 -27.28
N ASN A 228 -5.67 51.15 -28.16
CA ASN A 228 -5.80 49.74 -28.56
C ASN A 228 -4.52 49.20 -29.22
N THR A 229 -3.91 49.96 -30.11
CA THR A 229 -2.65 49.56 -30.77
C THR A 229 -1.50 49.40 -29.75
N SER A 230 -1.42 50.36 -28.80
CA SER A 230 -0.40 50.29 -27.73
C SER A 230 -0.61 49.13 -26.78
N ILE A 231 -1.87 48.81 -26.40
CA ILE A 231 -2.24 47.63 -25.61
C ILE A 231 -1.86 46.34 -26.34
N GLN A 232 -2.23 46.21 -27.63
CA GLN A 232 -1.90 45.04 -28.44
C GLN A 232 -0.39 44.84 -28.55
N THR A 233 0.35 45.92 -28.76
CA THR A 233 1.80 45.91 -28.84
C THR A 233 2.42 45.45 -27.50
N ALA A 234 1.97 46.03 -26.40
CA ALA A 234 2.44 45.64 -25.05
C ALA A 234 2.13 44.20 -24.72
N LEU A 235 0.91 43.72 -25.00
CA LEU A 235 0.53 42.32 -24.82
C LEU A 235 1.38 41.33 -25.63
N LYS A 236 1.75 41.72 -26.87
CA LYS A 236 2.62 40.91 -27.73
C LYS A 236 4.05 40.85 -27.19
N LEU A 237 4.61 41.96 -26.73
CA LEU A 237 5.97 42.06 -26.20
C LEU A 237 6.13 41.28 -24.88
N ALA A 238 5.15 41.45 -23.99
CA ALA A 238 5.15 40.80 -22.68
C ALA A 238 4.34 39.49 -22.65
N LYS A 239 4.13 38.87 -23.81
CA LYS A 239 3.46 37.55 -23.92
C LYS A 239 2.12 37.48 -23.20
N GLY A 240 1.30 38.53 -23.27
CA GLY A 240 -0.07 38.53 -22.75
C GLY A 240 -0.30 39.25 -21.42
N ILE A 241 0.70 39.88 -20.86
CA ILE A 241 0.60 40.69 -19.62
C ILE A 241 0.94 42.15 -19.95
N ILE A 242 0.19 43.08 -19.42
CA ILE A 242 0.55 44.50 -19.45
C ILE A 242 0.43 45.11 -18.07
N LYS A 243 1.20 46.16 -17.84
CA LYS A 243 1.16 46.97 -16.64
C LYS A 243 0.87 48.43 -17.01
N ILE A 244 -0.03 49.05 -16.32
CA ILE A 244 -0.33 50.49 -16.44
C ILE A 244 0.21 51.16 -15.19
N SER A 245 0.94 52.24 -15.36
CA SER A 245 1.36 53.12 -14.26
C SER A 245 0.72 54.52 -14.44
N ASP A 246 0.08 55.02 -13.41
CA ASP A 246 -0.50 56.33 -13.36
C ASP A 246 0.54 57.41 -12.97
N GLN A 247 0.10 58.66 -12.81
CA GLN A 247 0.99 59.77 -12.38
C GLN A 247 1.51 59.63 -10.95
N ALA A 248 0.79 58.94 -10.09
CA ALA A 248 1.20 58.67 -8.72
C ALA A 248 2.15 57.44 -8.61
N ASN A 249 2.56 56.86 -9.76
CA ASN A 249 3.32 55.61 -9.84
C ASN A 249 2.57 54.40 -9.27
N GLN A 250 1.24 54.48 -9.15
CA GLN A 250 0.44 53.34 -8.79
C GLN A 250 0.34 52.37 -9.99
N GLU A 251 0.53 51.10 -9.74
CA GLU A 251 0.61 50.07 -10.76
C GLU A 251 -0.68 49.26 -10.85
N TYR A 252 -1.13 49.03 -12.07
CA TYR A 252 -2.32 48.20 -12.37
C TYR A 252 -1.94 47.14 -13.40
N PHE A 253 -2.27 45.89 -13.11
CA PHE A 253 -1.95 44.77 -13.96
C PHE A 253 -3.17 44.31 -14.76
N PHE A 254 -2.97 44.00 -16.03
CA PHE A 254 -3.96 43.40 -16.91
C PHE A 254 -3.33 42.25 -17.66
N SER A 255 -4.09 41.15 -17.82
CA SER A 255 -3.55 39.93 -18.42
C SER A 255 -4.61 39.19 -19.23
N LYS A 256 -4.16 38.55 -20.31
CA LYS A 256 -4.92 37.56 -21.05
C LYS A 256 -4.95 36.23 -20.30
N PHE A 257 -4.05 35.99 -19.33
CA PHE A 257 -4.01 34.85 -18.47
C PHE A 257 -4.78 35.11 -17.18
N LEU A 258 -5.04 34.05 -16.45
CA LEU A 258 -5.58 34.13 -15.09
C LEU A 258 -4.62 34.93 -14.22
N MET A 259 -5.02 36.07 -13.74
CA MET A 259 -4.20 36.98 -12.93
C MET A 259 -5.01 37.58 -11.79
N ASP A 260 -4.35 37.73 -10.67
CA ASP A 260 -4.81 38.53 -9.55
C ASP A 260 -4.34 39.99 -9.75
N PRO A 261 -5.25 40.95 -9.95
CA PRO A 261 -4.88 42.33 -10.22
C PRO A 261 -4.11 43.02 -9.08
N GLU A 262 -4.29 42.57 -7.81
CA GLU A 262 -3.67 43.20 -6.65
C GLU A 262 -2.24 42.70 -6.41
N SER A 263 -2.02 41.41 -6.49
CA SER A 263 -0.70 40.81 -6.24
C SER A 263 0.17 40.67 -7.50
N GLY A 264 -0.44 40.82 -8.70
CA GLY A 264 0.22 40.61 -9.99
C GLY A 264 0.65 39.12 -10.21
N ILE A 265 0.15 38.20 -9.40
CA ILE A 265 0.37 36.76 -9.60
C ILE A 265 -0.49 36.27 -10.75
N SER A 266 0.12 35.56 -11.69
CA SER A 266 -0.58 34.96 -12.83
C SER A 266 -0.38 33.42 -12.83
N TYR A 267 -1.45 32.71 -13.21
CA TYR A 267 -1.41 31.28 -13.44
C TYR A 267 -1.49 31.00 -14.94
N ASP A 268 -0.80 29.96 -15.36
CA ASP A 268 -0.95 29.42 -16.69
C ASP A 268 -2.37 28.86 -16.89
N GLU A 269 -2.77 28.68 -18.15
CA GLU A 269 -4.06 28.07 -18.46
C GLU A 269 -4.08 26.63 -17.92
N PRO A 270 -5.08 26.25 -17.07
CA PRO A 270 -5.09 24.97 -16.43
C PRO A 270 -5.26 23.84 -17.43
N GLN A 271 -4.33 22.91 -17.39
CA GLN A 271 -4.37 21.66 -18.13
C GLN A 271 -4.57 20.48 -17.15
N PRO A 272 -5.05 19.31 -17.57
CA PRO A 272 -5.17 18.16 -16.67
C PRO A 272 -3.85 17.80 -15.96
N ASN A 273 -2.69 18.07 -16.59
CA ASN A 273 -1.37 17.87 -16.00
C ASN A 273 -1.04 18.84 -14.86
N THR A 274 -1.67 20.03 -14.81
CA THR A 274 -1.54 20.99 -13.70
C THR A 274 -2.05 20.42 -12.38
N PHE A 275 -2.99 19.47 -12.44
CA PHE A 275 -3.58 18.80 -11.27
C PHE A 275 -3.02 17.40 -11.04
N SER A 276 -1.94 17.03 -11.71
CA SER A 276 -1.31 15.71 -11.57
C SER A 276 -0.09 15.79 -10.67
N PHE A 277 -0.11 15.07 -9.56
CA PHE A 277 1.05 14.90 -8.70
C PHE A 277 2.13 13.97 -9.29
N ASN A 278 1.83 13.30 -10.42
CA ASN A 278 2.79 12.49 -11.19
C ASN A 278 3.44 13.29 -12.32
N SER A 279 3.05 14.55 -12.51
CA SER A 279 3.58 15.43 -13.54
C SER A 279 4.38 16.57 -12.91
N PRO A 280 5.53 16.98 -13.46
CA PRO A 280 6.32 18.09 -12.95
C PRO A 280 5.57 19.44 -13.01
N TYR A 281 4.53 19.53 -13.82
CA TYR A 281 3.69 20.73 -13.90
C TYR A 281 2.81 20.95 -12.69
N GLY A 282 2.32 19.87 -12.06
CA GLY A 282 1.43 19.93 -10.92
C GLY A 282 2.03 19.47 -9.60
N ALA A 283 3.08 18.66 -9.62
CA ALA A 283 3.70 18.08 -8.43
C ALA A 283 4.38 19.16 -7.56
N CYS A 284 4.21 19.08 -6.25
CA CYS A 284 4.96 19.87 -5.28
C CYS A 284 6.47 19.62 -5.47
N GLU A 285 7.26 20.68 -5.62
CA GLU A 285 8.68 20.60 -5.94
C GLU A 285 9.49 19.96 -4.81
N ARG A 286 9.13 20.22 -3.54
CA ARG A 286 9.85 19.70 -2.38
C ARG A 286 9.70 18.19 -2.20
N CYS A 287 8.50 17.65 -2.37
CA CYS A 287 8.24 16.22 -2.18
C CYS A 287 8.09 15.44 -3.49
N ASN A 288 8.28 16.10 -4.64
CA ASN A 288 8.11 15.49 -5.97
C ASN A 288 6.79 14.72 -6.13
N GLY A 289 5.70 15.27 -5.58
CA GLY A 289 4.37 14.65 -5.66
C GLY A 289 4.13 13.49 -4.71
N LEU A 290 5.01 13.22 -3.74
CA LEU A 290 4.82 12.15 -2.75
C LEU A 290 3.89 12.56 -1.61
N GLY A 291 3.76 13.86 -1.31
CA GLY A 291 2.99 14.40 -0.19
C GLY A 291 3.70 14.26 1.16
N THR A 292 4.73 13.44 1.21
CA THR A 292 5.52 13.17 2.42
C THR A 292 7.00 13.35 2.13
N ILE A 293 7.76 13.66 3.15
CA ILE A 293 9.22 13.68 3.13
C ILE A 293 9.76 12.71 4.18
N PHE A 294 10.93 12.17 3.89
CA PHE A 294 11.69 11.41 4.88
C PHE A 294 12.56 12.38 5.65
N GLU A 295 12.45 12.36 6.95
CA GLU A 295 13.28 13.15 7.84
C GLU A 295 13.87 12.23 8.90
N VAL A 296 15.17 12.42 9.20
CA VAL A 296 15.81 11.65 10.26
C VAL A 296 15.28 12.14 11.62
N ASP A 297 14.67 11.25 12.36
CA ASP A 297 14.12 11.57 13.68
C ASP A 297 15.23 11.62 14.72
N GLN A 298 15.47 12.79 15.31
CA GLN A 298 16.47 12.98 16.36
C GLN A 298 16.31 12.01 17.53
N ALA A 299 15.06 11.71 17.93
CA ALA A 299 14.80 10.74 18.99
C ALA A 299 15.20 9.30 18.62
N SER A 300 15.19 8.95 17.33
CA SER A 300 15.68 7.68 16.85
C SER A 300 17.20 7.62 16.73
N VAL A 301 17.84 8.75 16.45
CA VAL A 301 19.31 8.87 16.42
C VAL A 301 19.87 8.87 17.85
N ILE A 302 19.19 9.51 18.80
CA ILE A 302 19.56 9.57 20.24
C ILE A 302 18.44 8.92 21.07
N PRO A 303 18.31 7.60 21.08
CA PRO A 303 17.21 6.93 21.79
C PRO A 303 17.39 6.96 23.31
N ASN A 304 18.62 7.10 23.80
CA ASN A 304 18.93 7.20 25.23
C ASN A 304 19.95 8.31 25.48
N PRO A 305 19.51 9.51 25.85
CA PRO A 305 20.41 10.65 26.10
C PRO A 305 21.30 10.48 27.35
N LYS A 306 21.10 9.44 28.17
CA LYS A 306 21.97 9.13 29.31
C LYS A 306 23.29 8.46 28.86
N LEU A 307 23.34 7.91 27.64
CA LEU A 307 24.57 7.35 27.07
C LEU A 307 25.44 8.44 26.46
N SER A 308 26.76 8.22 26.53
CA SER A 308 27.74 9.04 25.82
C SER A 308 27.92 8.57 24.38
N ILE A 309 28.56 9.38 23.52
CA ILE A 309 28.91 9.01 22.16
C ILE A 309 29.78 7.74 22.15
N MET A 310 30.71 7.60 23.08
CA MET A 310 31.55 6.41 23.23
C MET A 310 30.76 5.14 23.57
N GLN A 311 29.67 5.27 24.30
CA GLN A 311 28.80 4.19 24.74
C GLN A 311 27.68 3.87 23.74
N GLY A 312 27.74 4.41 22.53
CA GLY A 312 26.72 4.20 21.49
C GLY A 312 25.49 5.10 21.66
N GLY A 313 25.60 6.24 22.32
CA GLY A 313 24.51 7.22 22.46
C GLY A 313 23.97 7.74 21.12
N LEU A 314 24.80 7.70 20.06
CA LEU A 314 24.39 7.92 18.68
C LEU A 314 24.09 6.55 18.03
N ALA A 315 22.85 6.12 18.09
CA ALA A 315 22.45 4.77 17.69
C ALA A 315 22.89 4.33 16.27
N PRO A 316 22.92 5.22 15.24
CA PRO A 316 23.40 4.85 13.91
C PRO A 316 24.86 4.48 13.84
N LEU A 317 25.69 5.02 14.74
CA LEU A 317 27.13 4.78 14.77
C LEU A 317 27.51 3.61 15.69
N GLY A 318 26.65 3.26 16.65
CA GLY A 318 26.92 2.26 17.68
C GLY A 318 28.02 2.69 18.66
N GLU A 319 28.62 1.70 19.36
CA GLU A 319 29.73 1.94 20.27
C GLU A 319 30.99 2.42 19.52
N TYR A 320 31.86 3.12 20.24
CA TYR A 320 33.08 3.69 19.68
C TYR A 320 33.94 2.63 18.97
N ARG A 321 34.35 2.95 17.77
CA ARG A 321 35.29 2.19 16.94
C ARG A 321 36.30 3.16 16.29
N GLU A 322 37.50 2.66 15.95
CA GLU A 322 38.51 3.46 15.24
C GLU A 322 38.18 3.58 13.75
N ILE A 323 37.07 4.22 13.43
CA ILE A 323 36.64 4.54 12.06
C ILE A 323 36.62 6.05 11.82
N TRP A 324 36.62 6.43 10.57
CA TRP A 324 36.75 7.82 10.11
C TRP A 324 35.78 8.80 10.80
N ILE A 325 34.53 8.44 10.91
CA ILE A 325 33.50 9.31 11.53
C ILE A 325 33.82 9.64 13.00
N PHE A 326 34.37 8.69 13.78
CA PHE A 326 34.76 8.97 15.16
C PHE A 326 36.02 9.84 15.25
N GLN A 327 36.89 9.86 14.23
CA GLN A 327 38.00 10.81 14.17
C GLN A 327 37.50 12.24 13.93
N ILE A 328 36.47 12.40 13.06
CA ILE A 328 35.80 13.68 12.88
C ILE A 328 35.15 14.15 14.19
N LEU A 329 34.39 13.28 14.88
CA LEU A 329 33.76 13.60 16.16
C LEU A 329 34.80 13.95 17.24
N LYS A 330 36.00 13.33 17.25
CA LYS A 330 37.09 13.74 18.13
C LYS A 330 37.62 15.15 17.81
N ALA A 331 37.78 15.48 16.54
CA ALA A 331 38.18 16.80 16.12
C ALA A 331 37.13 17.86 16.50
N LEU A 332 35.85 17.55 16.29
CA LEU A 332 34.72 18.37 16.71
C LEU A 332 34.70 18.58 18.23
N ALA A 333 34.88 17.50 19.00
CA ALA A 333 34.94 17.55 20.45
C ALA A 333 36.08 18.45 20.96
N LYS A 334 37.22 18.42 20.28
CA LYS A 334 38.36 19.31 20.61
C LYS A 334 38.07 20.77 20.27
N GLN A 335 37.44 21.04 19.13
CA GLN A 335 37.12 22.40 18.66
C GLN A 335 36.09 23.07 19.55
N TYR A 336 35.04 22.34 19.95
CA TYR A 336 33.94 22.86 20.75
C TYR A 336 34.05 22.54 22.26
N ASN A 337 35.20 22.04 22.67
CA ASN A 337 35.58 21.79 24.08
C ASN A 337 34.59 20.91 24.87
N PHE A 338 34.19 19.76 24.25
CA PHE A 338 33.42 18.74 24.96
C PHE A 338 34.12 17.36 24.88
N SER A 339 33.65 16.37 25.68
CA SER A 339 34.20 15.02 25.65
C SER A 339 33.21 14.03 25.05
N LEU A 340 33.72 13.09 24.18
CA LEU A 340 32.90 12.01 23.65
C LEU A 340 32.39 11.03 24.72
N SER A 341 32.96 11.08 25.96
CA SER A 341 32.51 10.30 27.12
C SER A 341 31.44 11.01 27.95
N THR A 342 31.11 12.26 27.62
CA THR A 342 30.03 13.00 28.30
C THR A 342 28.68 12.46 27.85
N PRO A 343 27.73 12.16 28.79
CA PRO A 343 26.36 11.78 28.41
C PRO A 343 25.72 12.87 27.55
N LEU A 344 24.98 12.44 26.51
CA LEU A 344 24.36 13.36 25.55
C LEU A 344 23.38 14.35 26.21
N LYS A 345 22.73 13.97 27.31
CA LYS A 345 21.86 14.86 28.10
C LYS A 345 22.59 16.05 28.73
N ASP A 346 23.91 15.92 28.97
CA ASP A 346 24.76 16.91 29.61
C ASP A 346 25.51 17.78 28.58
N ILE A 347 25.31 17.52 27.27
CA ILE A 347 25.81 18.33 26.16
C ILE A 347 24.74 19.38 25.82
N SER A 348 25.16 20.61 25.51
CA SER A 348 24.22 21.67 25.10
C SER A 348 23.45 21.31 23.83
N GLN A 349 22.20 21.78 23.72
CA GLN A 349 21.36 21.54 22.55
C GLN A 349 22.00 22.06 21.27
N GLU A 350 22.70 23.20 21.31
CA GLU A 350 23.43 23.78 20.20
C GLU A 350 24.51 22.83 19.67
N LEU A 351 25.27 22.18 20.55
CA LEU A 351 26.28 21.21 20.20
C LEU A 351 25.67 19.91 19.65
N ILE A 352 24.53 19.49 20.20
CA ILE A 352 23.77 18.34 19.65
C ILE A 352 23.30 18.66 18.23
N ASP A 353 22.83 19.88 17.99
CA ASP A 353 22.40 20.32 16.66
C ASP A 353 23.58 20.37 15.68
N ILE A 354 24.75 20.81 16.11
CA ILE A 354 25.97 20.76 15.30
C ILE A 354 26.39 19.31 15.00
N ILE A 355 26.33 18.41 15.97
CA ILE A 355 26.63 17.00 15.78
C ILE A 355 25.67 16.35 14.75
N LEU A 356 24.39 16.70 14.79
CA LEU A 356 23.38 16.13 13.93
C LEU A 356 23.34 16.75 12.54
N ASN A 357 23.35 18.08 12.46
CA ASN A 357 23.11 18.84 11.23
C ASN A 357 24.37 19.45 10.60
N GLY A 358 25.49 19.45 11.34
CA GLY A 358 26.75 20.03 10.89
C GLY A 358 26.94 21.50 11.27
N SER A 359 28.06 22.06 10.84
CA SER A 359 28.42 23.49 10.94
C SER A 359 29.23 23.94 9.74
N ASP A 360 29.20 25.24 9.45
CA ASP A 360 30.00 25.86 8.39
C ASP A 360 31.51 25.97 8.77
N ASP A 361 31.87 25.54 9.98
CA ASP A 361 33.25 25.60 10.47
C ASP A 361 34.11 24.48 9.87
N VAL A 362 35.29 24.84 9.43
CA VAL A 362 36.29 23.88 8.91
C VAL A 362 36.99 23.16 10.04
N LEU A 363 36.82 21.84 10.13
CA LEU A 363 37.46 20.98 11.11
C LEU A 363 38.83 20.51 10.59
N THR A 364 39.83 20.52 11.46
CA THR A 364 41.14 19.91 11.20
C THR A 364 41.17 18.51 11.82
N VAL A 365 41.08 17.48 10.98
CA VAL A 365 41.09 16.07 11.41
C VAL A 365 42.48 15.47 11.22
N PRO A 366 43.23 15.14 12.29
CA PRO A 366 44.50 14.48 12.19
C PRO A 366 44.31 12.97 11.94
N VAL A 367 44.96 12.47 10.87
CA VAL A 367 44.96 11.03 10.54
C VAL A 367 46.40 10.52 10.61
N ALA A 368 46.61 9.60 11.55
CA ALA A 368 47.93 8.95 11.69
C ALA A 368 48.01 7.76 10.71
N TYR A 369 48.94 7.84 9.73
CA TYR A 369 49.25 6.72 8.84
C TYR A 369 50.24 5.74 9.47
N ASN A 370 51.16 6.27 10.29
CA ASN A 370 52.15 5.55 11.08
C ASN A 370 52.51 6.40 12.31
N SER A 371 53.26 5.83 13.27
CA SER A 371 53.69 6.52 14.47
C SER A 371 54.49 7.83 14.21
N TRP A 372 54.93 8.09 13.00
CA TRP A 372 55.73 9.26 12.60
C TRP A 372 55.08 10.14 11.53
N ASN A 373 53.95 9.75 10.95
CA ASN A 373 53.32 10.48 9.85
C ASN A 373 51.87 10.76 10.12
N VAL A 374 51.54 11.97 10.57
CA VAL A 374 50.21 12.51 10.79
C VAL A 374 49.86 13.50 9.71
N LYS A 375 48.83 13.28 8.94
CA LYS A 375 48.37 14.19 7.92
C LYS A 375 47.07 14.86 8.43
N ASN A 376 47.02 16.18 8.38
CA ASN A 376 45.84 16.95 8.75
C ASN A 376 44.95 17.17 7.54
N TYR A 377 43.68 16.74 7.65
CA TYR A 377 42.65 16.97 6.65
C TYR A 377 41.75 18.12 7.14
N GLN A 378 41.52 19.08 6.26
CA GLN A 378 40.52 20.13 6.50
C GLN A 378 39.21 19.68 5.87
N ILE A 379 38.16 19.56 6.65
CA ILE A 379 36.82 19.13 6.22
C ILE A 379 35.76 20.03 6.80
N GLU A 380 34.71 20.29 6.05
CA GLU A 380 33.44 20.82 6.55
C GLU A 380 32.62 19.67 7.09
N PHE A 381 32.17 19.77 8.33
CA PHE A 381 31.36 18.72 8.95
C PHE A 381 29.89 18.96 8.66
N GLU A 382 29.34 18.22 7.72
CA GLU A 382 27.96 18.35 7.26
C GLU A 382 26.92 17.68 8.19
N GLY A 383 27.36 17.14 9.34
CA GLY A 383 26.48 16.47 10.31
C GLY A 383 26.26 14.98 10.08
N ILE A 384 25.84 14.28 11.13
CA ILE A 384 25.62 12.83 11.07
C ILE A 384 24.41 12.50 10.18
N ILE A 385 23.39 13.35 10.16
CA ILE A 385 22.17 13.14 9.36
C ILE A 385 22.52 13.10 7.88
N LYS A 386 23.28 14.09 7.38
CA LYS A 386 23.67 14.14 5.99
C LYS A 386 24.62 12.99 5.59
N LEU A 387 25.57 12.64 6.48
CA LEU A 387 26.43 11.47 6.26
C LEU A 387 25.65 10.15 6.15
N LEU A 388 24.56 10.00 6.92
CA LEU A 388 23.68 8.86 6.81
C LEU A 388 22.89 8.85 5.49
N GLU A 389 22.46 10.03 5.03
CA GLU A 389 21.78 10.19 3.74
C GLU A 389 22.68 9.88 2.55
N GLU A 390 23.93 10.34 2.55
CA GLU A 390 24.91 10.04 1.49
C GLU A 390 25.35 8.57 1.46
N GLN A 391 25.47 7.92 2.63
CA GLN A 391 25.78 6.48 2.68
C GLN A 391 24.66 5.65 2.06
N HIS A 392 23.42 6.13 2.13
CA HIS A 392 22.28 5.51 1.48
C HIS A 392 22.38 5.55 -0.05
N GLU A 393 22.77 6.68 -0.63
CA GLU A 393 22.89 6.82 -2.08
C GLU A 393 23.99 5.91 -2.66
N ARG A 394 25.03 5.60 -1.88
CA ARG A 394 26.19 4.82 -2.32
C ARG A 394 26.09 3.30 -2.14
N ARG A 395 25.29 2.78 -1.21
CA ARG A 395 25.28 1.36 -0.80
C ARG A 395 24.09 0.53 -1.28
N GLY A 396 23.06 1.09 -1.93
CA GLY A 396 21.92 0.37 -2.45
C GLY A 396 21.01 -0.29 -1.38
N GLU A 397 20.20 -1.27 -1.79
CA GLU A 397 19.10 -1.83 -1.00
C GLU A 397 19.47 -2.45 0.37
N GLU A 398 20.67 -2.97 0.57
CA GLU A 398 21.08 -3.56 1.86
C GLU A 398 21.29 -2.50 2.97
N ALA A 399 21.69 -1.28 2.61
CA ALA A 399 21.80 -0.18 3.55
C ALA A 399 20.45 0.51 3.85
N MET A 400 19.45 0.28 3.00
CA MET A 400 18.09 0.79 3.21
C MET A 400 17.46 0.30 4.52
N ALA A 401 17.63 -0.97 4.85
CA ALA A 401 16.99 -1.57 6.02
C ALA A 401 17.49 -0.97 7.36
N ASP A 402 18.75 -0.57 7.42
CA ASP A 402 19.32 0.02 8.65
C ASP A 402 18.92 1.50 8.80
N LEU A 403 18.80 2.23 7.71
CA LEU A 403 18.40 3.65 7.71
C LEU A 403 16.89 3.86 7.91
N GLU A 404 16.06 2.94 7.45
CA GLU A 404 14.60 2.97 7.71
C GLU A 404 14.30 3.03 9.21
N ASN A 405 15.17 2.47 10.06
CA ASN A 405 15.04 2.52 11.51
C ASN A 405 15.22 3.92 12.14
N PHE A 406 15.82 4.86 11.42
CA PHE A 406 16.13 6.21 11.90
C PHE A 406 15.35 7.31 11.19
N ARG A 407 14.55 6.96 10.17
CA ARG A 407 13.73 7.88 9.40
C ARG A 407 12.28 7.86 9.87
N SER A 408 11.69 9.04 9.98
CA SER A 408 10.26 9.23 10.12
C SER A 408 9.68 9.80 8.84
N ILE A 409 8.51 9.31 8.46
CA ILE A 409 7.74 9.87 7.35
C ILE A 409 6.89 10.99 7.94
N LYS A 410 7.09 12.22 7.45
CA LYS A 410 6.29 13.38 7.84
C LYS A 410 5.57 13.95 6.63
N PRO A 411 4.39 14.59 6.82
CA PRO A 411 3.79 15.37 5.76
C PRO A 411 4.77 16.43 5.24
N CYS A 412 4.79 16.65 3.94
CA CYS A 412 5.63 17.67 3.34
C CYS A 412 5.21 19.06 3.86
N PRO A 413 6.10 19.87 4.46
CA PRO A 413 5.73 21.15 5.06
C PRO A 413 5.32 22.23 4.03
N GLU A 414 5.59 22.01 2.76
CA GLU A 414 5.20 22.94 1.70
C GLU A 414 3.81 22.70 1.16
N CYS A 415 3.43 21.44 0.93
CA CYS A 415 2.11 21.07 0.42
C CYS A 415 1.21 20.43 1.48
N GLU A 416 1.67 20.26 2.72
CA GLU A 416 0.92 19.69 3.85
C GLU A 416 0.24 18.35 3.53
N GLY A 417 0.89 17.53 2.69
CA GLY A 417 0.35 16.25 2.24
C GLY A 417 -0.40 16.29 0.92
N ALA A 418 -0.75 17.47 0.40
CA ALA A 418 -1.58 17.61 -0.80
C ALA A 418 -0.90 17.19 -2.11
N ARG A 419 0.42 16.93 -2.12
CA ARG A 419 1.21 16.45 -3.26
C ARG A 419 1.34 17.44 -4.43
N LEU A 420 0.53 18.48 -4.48
CA LEU A 420 0.43 19.46 -5.58
C LEU A 420 1.09 20.78 -5.21
N LYS A 421 1.40 21.58 -6.23
CA LYS A 421 1.85 22.96 -6.09
C LYS A 421 0.74 23.84 -5.52
N LYS A 422 1.12 24.94 -4.88
CA LYS A 422 0.16 25.90 -4.29
C LYS A 422 -0.80 26.46 -5.33
N GLU A 423 -0.32 26.76 -6.54
CA GLU A 423 -1.14 27.24 -7.65
C GLU A 423 -2.23 26.25 -8.01
N SER A 424 -1.89 24.96 -8.13
CA SER A 424 -2.84 23.89 -8.47
C SER A 424 -3.91 23.69 -7.40
N LEU A 425 -3.56 23.88 -6.12
CA LEU A 425 -4.50 23.77 -5.00
C LEU A 425 -5.46 24.96 -4.89
N ASN A 426 -5.16 26.06 -5.58
CA ASN A 426 -6.02 27.25 -5.57
C ASN A 426 -6.99 27.31 -6.76
N PHE A 427 -7.13 26.23 -7.51
CA PHE A 427 -8.29 26.02 -8.39
C PHE A 427 -9.38 25.30 -7.62
N LYS A 428 -10.62 25.82 -7.70
CA LYS A 428 -11.79 25.27 -7.01
C LYS A 428 -12.91 24.97 -8.00
N VAL A 429 -13.63 23.90 -7.76
CA VAL A 429 -14.92 23.59 -8.38
C VAL A 429 -15.96 23.76 -7.28
N ALA A 430 -16.91 24.63 -7.48
CA ALA A 430 -17.78 25.16 -6.44
C ALA A 430 -16.93 25.75 -5.28
N ASP A 431 -16.82 25.10 -4.14
CA ASP A 431 -16.12 25.58 -2.94
C ASP A 431 -14.86 24.77 -2.59
N LYS A 432 -14.56 23.68 -3.35
CA LYS A 432 -13.53 22.70 -3.01
C LYS A 432 -12.40 22.63 -4.03
N ASN A 433 -11.18 22.44 -3.54
CA ASN A 433 -10.05 22.06 -4.39
C ASN A 433 -9.97 20.54 -4.60
N ILE A 434 -9.12 20.11 -5.52
CA ILE A 434 -9.02 18.70 -5.89
C ILE A 434 -8.53 17.80 -4.73
N TYR A 435 -7.66 18.32 -3.87
CA TYR A 435 -7.15 17.56 -2.72
C TYR A 435 -8.19 17.41 -1.62
N GLU A 436 -8.95 18.48 -1.32
CA GLU A 436 -10.06 18.40 -0.35
C GLU A 436 -11.09 17.37 -0.76
N LEU A 437 -11.38 17.24 -2.06
CA LEU A 437 -12.24 16.19 -2.58
C LEU A 437 -11.60 14.80 -2.49
N ALA A 438 -10.30 14.70 -2.76
CA ALA A 438 -9.59 13.43 -2.67
C ALA A 438 -9.49 12.89 -1.23
N CYS A 439 -9.53 13.78 -0.23
CA CYS A 439 -9.53 13.42 1.19
C CYS A 439 -10.91 13.05 1.75
N MET A 440 -12.00 13.30 1.02
CA MET A 440 -13.33 12.84 1.41
C MET A 440 -13.44 11.33 1.30
N ASP A 441 -14.18 10.70 2.19
CA ASP A 441 -14.58 9.32 1.98
C ASP A 441 -15.52 9.18 0.76
N ILE A 442 -15.53 8.00 0.16
CA ILE A 442 -16.29 7.73 -1.08
C ILE A 442 -17.78 8.04 -0.92
N ALA A 443 -18.37 7.83 0.29
CA ALA A 443 -19.78 8.14 0.52
C ALA A 443 -20.04 9.67 0.52
N GLN A 444 -19.18 10.43 1.21
CA GLN A 444 -19.27 11.91 1.21
C GLN A 444 -19.00 12.47 -0.19
N LEU A 445 -18.03 11.90 -0.89
CA LEU A 445 -17.69 12.29 -2.25
C LEU A 445 -18.86 12.04 -3.22
N ALA A 446 -19.55 10.91 -3.09
CA ALA A 446 -20.75 10.59 -3.86
C ALA A 446 -21.85 11.62 -3.64
N ALA A 447 -22.14 11.96 -2.37
CA ALA A 447 -23.14 12.98 -2.02
C ALA A 447 -22.76 14.34 -2.62
N TRP A 448 -21.51 14.75 -2.49
CA TRP A 448 -21.03 16.02 -3.03
C TRP A 448 -21.18 16.12 -4.56
N PHE A 449 -20.81 15.04 -5.29
CA PHE A 449 -20.96 15.01 -6.76
C PHE A 449 -22.44 14.93 -7.20
N THR A 450 -23.33 14.37 -6.39
CA THR A 450 -24.77 14.32 -6.69
C THR A 450 -25.38 15.72 -6.69
N GLU A 451 -24.97 16.59 -5.76
CA GLU A 451 -25.48 17.94 -5.61
C GLU A 451 -24.73 18.98 -6.45
N LEU A 452 -23.62 18.63 -7.10
CA LEU A 452 -22.70 19.57 -7.71
C LEU A 452 -23.35 20.44 -8.80
N GLU A 453 -24.24 19.87 -9.61
CA GLU A 453 -24.90 20.59 -10.71
C GLU A 453 -25.69 21.82 -10.25
N THR A 454 -26.22 21.79 -9.02
CA THR A 454 -26.94 22.95 -8.44
C THR A 454 -26.03 24.10 -8.03
N ARG A 455 -24.73 23.82 -7.89
CA ARG A 455 -23.70 24.78 -7.46
C ARG A 455 -22.87 25.32 -8.63
N LEU A 456 -23.02 24.75 -9.82
CA LEU A 456 -22.32 25.16 -11.03
C LEU A 456 -23.16 26.13 -11.86
N SER A 457 -22.51 27.00 -12.61
CA SER A 457 -23.17 27.81 -13.63
C SER A 457 -23.62 26.97 -14.83
N ASP A 458 -24.58 27.44 -15.62
CA ASP A 458 -25.08 26.74 -16.80
C ASP A 458 -23.96 26.36 -17.78
N LYS A 459 -22.98 27.24 -17.97
CA LYS A 459 -21.81 26.97 -18.82
C LYS A 459 -20.96 25.84 -18.26
N GLN A 460 -20.69 25.84 -16.95
CA GLN A 460 -19.92 24.79 -16.29
C GLN A 460 -20.67 23.45 -16.34
N ASN A 461 -22.00 23.46 -16.17
CA ASN A 461 -22.83 22.26 -16.24
C ASN A 461 -22.77 21.60 -17.63
N VAL A 462 -22.83 22.36 -18.70
CA VAL A 462 -22.69 21.84 -20.06
C VAL A 462 -21.32 21.19 -20.27
N ILE A 463 -20.25 21.82 -19.77
CA ILE A 463 -18.87 21.32 -19.90
C ILE A 463 -18.67 20.05 -19.04
N ALA A 464 -19.20 20.04 -17.84
CA ALA A 464 -18.95 18.99 -16.85
C ALA A 464 -19.82 17.72 -17.06
N LYS A 465 -20.91 17.78 -17.81
CA LYS A 465 -21.94 16.76 -17.93
C LYS A 465 -21.38 15.33 -18.13
N GLU A 466 -20.58 15.12 -19.18
CA GLU A 466 -20.06 13.79 -19.49
C GLU A 466 -18.98 13.36 -18.46
N ILE A 467 -18.19 14.31 -17.95
CA ILE A 467 -17.16 14.04 -16.93
C ILE A 467 -17.83 13.59 -15.63
N LEU A 468 -18.91 14.27 -15.20
CA LEU A 468 -19.66 13.93 -13.99
C LEU A 468 -20.32 12.58 -14.08
N LYS A 469 -20.83 12.19 -15.27
CA LYS A 469 -21.37 10.86 -15.51
C LYS A 469 -20.33 9.76 -15.23
N GLU A 470 -19.12 9.93 -15.76
CA GLU A 470 -18.03 8.96 -15.56
C GLU A 470 -17.55 8.89 -14.10
N ILE A 471 -17.43 10.06 -13.44
CA ILE A 471 -17.05 10.11 -12.01
C ILE A 471 -18.11 9.40 -11.15
N ARG A 472 -19.39 9.70 -11.36
CA ARG A 472 -20.50 9.12 -10.59
C ARG A 472 -20.60 7.60 -10.78
N ALA A 473 -20.42 7.14 -12.02
CA ALA A 473 -20.42 5.71 -12.31
C ALA A 473 -19.31 4.96 -11.55
N ARG A 474 -18.08 5.48 -11.60
CA ARG A 474 -16.94 4.87 -10.90
C ARG A 474 -17.06 4.92 -9.38
N ILE A 475 -17.55 6.02 -8.84
CA ILE A 475 -17.86 6.13 -7.40
C ILE A 475 -18.95 5.11 -7.01
N GLY A 476 -19.98 4.95 -7.83
CA GLY A 476 -21.05 3.96 -7.64
C GLY A 476 -20.49 2.54 -7.52
N PHE A 477 -19.59 2.14 -8.42
CA PHE A 477 -18.95 0.82 -8.37
C PHE A 477 -18.15 0.59 -7.07
N LEU A 478 -17.48 1.63 -6.54
CA LEU A 478 -16.78 1.51 -5.25
C LEU A 478 -17.74 1.35 -4.08
N LEU A 479 -18.91 2.02 -4.13
CA LEU A 479 -19.96 1.86 -3.13
C LEU A 479 -20.58 0.46 -3.19
N ASP A 480 -20.80 -0.07 -4.40
CA ASP A 480 -21.38 -1.40 -4.62
C ASP A 480 -20.52 -2.52 -4.05
N VAL A 481 -19.18 -2.36 -4.08
CA VAL A 481 -18.26 -3.33 -3.47
C VAL A 481 -17.93 -3.05 -1.99
N GLY A 482 -18.66 -2.12 -1.34
CA GLY A 482 -18.55 -1.86 0.09
C GLY A 482 -17.32 -1.03 0.52
N LEU A 483 -16.75 -0.21 -0.37
CA LEU A 483 -15.56 0.62 -0.09
C LEU A 483 -15.92 2.09 0.24
N ASN A 484 -17.07 2.32 0.83
CA ASN A 484 -17.61 3.64 1.15
C ASN A 484 -16.73 4.49 2.08
N TYR A 485 -15.90 3.86 2.91
CA TYR A 485 -15.05 4.49 3.93
C TYR A 485 -13.66 4.89 3.42
N LEU A 486 -13.25 4.44 2.22
CA LEU A 486 -11.96 4.81 1.64
C LEU A 486 -11.95 6.24 1.13
N THR A 487 -10.75 6.82 1.06
CA THR A 487 -10.49 8.13 0.45
C THR A 487 -9.68 7.96 -0.84
N LEU A 488 -9.83 8.88 -1.80
CA LEU A 488 -9.11 8.78 -3.08
C LEU A 488 -7.59 9.03 -2.95
N ASP A 489 -7.15 9.77 -1.95
CA ASP A 489 -5.74 10.07 -1.68
C ASP A 489 -4.99 8.92 -1.02
N ARG A 490 -5.72 7.92 -0.47
CA ARG A 490 -5.12 6.76 0.22
C ARG A 490 -4.18 6.00 -0.72
N THR A 491 -2.95 5.79 -0.28
CA THR A 491 -1.92 5.11 -1.09
C THR A 491 -2.18 3.61 -1.20
N ALA A 492 -1.93 3.05 -2.38
CA ALA A 492 -2.14 1.63 -2.66
C ALA A 492 -1.41 0.68 -1.69
N LYS A 493 -0.20 1.04 -1.26
CA LYS A 493 0.59 0.23 -0.32
C LYS A 493 0.01 0.13 1.10
N THR A 494 -0.95 0.99 1.46
CA THR A 494 -1.63 0.97 2.78
C THR A 494 -2.95 0.21 2.76
N LEU A 495 -3.36 -0.28 1.60
CA LEU A 495 -4.57 -1.07 1.43
C LEU A 495 -4.34 -2.51 1.92
N SER A 496 -5.36 -3.07 2.55
CA SER A 496 -5.41 -4.51 2.79
C SER A 496 -5.55 -5.28 1.46
N GLY A 497 -5.21 -6.57 1.46
CA GLY A 497 -5.38 -7.43 0.28
C GLY A 497 -6.80 -7.41 -0.27
N GLY A 498 -7.80 -7.54 0.61
CA GLY A 498 -9.21 -7.49 0.22
C GLY A 498 -9.67 -6.12 -0.29
N GLU A 499 -9.19 -5.00 0.30
CA GLU A 499 -9.48 -3.65 -0.23
C GLU A 499 -8.93 -3.47 -1.65
N ALA A 500 -7.67 -3.87 -1.88
CA ALA A 500 -7.03 -3.77 -3.20
C ALA A 500 -7.75 -4.63 -4.25
N GLN A 501 -8.18 -5.83 -3.88
CA GLN A 501 -8.94 -6.73 -4.74
C GLN A 501 -10.31 -6.15 -5.12
N ARG A 502 -11.05 -5.60 -4.16
CA ARG A 502 -12.34 -4.96 -4.42
C ARG A 502 -12.23 -3.69 -5.27
N ILE A 503 -11.17 -2.90 -5.10
CA ILE A 503 -10.89 -1.75 -5.99
C ILE A 503 -10.72 -2.24 -7.43
N ARG A 504 -9.97 -3.33 -7.66
CA ARG A 504 -9.82 -3.91 -8.99
C ARG A 504 -11.13 -4.44 -9.54
N LEU A 505 -11.92 -5.13 -8.70
CA LEU A 505 -13.24 -5.60 -9.09
C LEU A 505 -14.14 -4.42 -9.53
N ALA A 506 -14.19 -3.34 -8.74
CA ALA A 506 -14.94 -2.13 -9.08
C ALA A 506 -14.48 -1.51 -10.42
N THR A 507 -13.15 -1.48 -10.65
CA THR A 507 -12.58 -0.99 -11.92
C THR A 507 -12.99 -1.89 -13.10
N GLN A 508 -13.00 -3.22 -12.92
CA GLN A 508 -13.41 -4.17 -13.98
C GLN A 508 -14.91 -4.10 -14.26
N ILE A 509 -15.76 -3.96 -13.25
CA ILE A 509 -17.20 -3.70 -13.46
C ILE A 509 -17.38 -2.41 -14.27
N GLY A 510 -16.59 -1.38 -13.95
CA GLY A 510 -16.60 -0.10 -14.66
C GLY A 510 -16.15 -0.17 -16.11
N SER A 511 -15.38 -1.17 -16.50
CA SER A 511 -14.94 -1.37 -17.90
C SER A 511 -16.07 -1.82 -18.83
N GLN A 512 -17.18 -2.32 -18.27
CA GLN A 512 -18.35 -2.84 -19.01
C GLN A 512 -17.98 -3.86 -20.11
N LEU A 513 -16.90 -4.63 -19.90
CA LEU A 513 -16.55 -5.73 -20.79
C LEU A 513 -17.61 -6.82 -20.72
N VAL A 514 -17.88 -7.43 -21.87
CA VAL A 514 -18.82 -8.54 -22.01
C VAL A 514 -18.13 -9.77 -22.56
N ASN A 515 -18.68 -10.95 -22.31
CA ASN A 515 -18.16 -12.24 -22.76
C ASN A 515 -16.72 -12.53 -22.27
N VAL A 516 -16.43 -12.13 -21.02
CA VAL A 516 -15.17 -12.36 -20.31
C VAL A 516 -15.40 -13.40 -19.20
N LEU A 517 -14.39 -14.23 -18.94
CA LEU A 517 -14.36 -15.09 -17.75
C LEU A 517 -13.53 -14.39 -16.65
N TYR A 518 -14.20 -13.89 -15.62
CA TYR A 518 -13.55 -13.35 -14.43
C TYR A 518 -13.27 -14.47 -13.43
N ILE A 519 -12.04 -14.52 -12.94
CA ILE A 519 -11.62 -15.49 -11.91
C ILE A 519 -11.17 -14.72 -10.69
N LEU A 520 -11.85 -14.94 -9.56
CA LEU A 520 -11.61 -14.22 -8.30
C LEU A 520 -11.14 -15.20 -7.21
N ASP A 521 -10.16 -14.76 -6.42
CA ASP A 521 -9.62 -15.52 -5.28
C ASP A 521 -10.14 -14.91 -3.97
N GLU A 522 -11.08 -15.62 -3.32
CA GLU A 522 -11.63 -15.27 -2.00
C GLU A 522 -12.00 -13.78 -1.84
N PRO A 523 -12.89 -13.23 -2.69
CA PRO A 523 -13.20 -11.79 -2.67
C PRO A 523 -13.95 -11.33 -1.41
N SER A 524 -14.50 -12.22 -0.58
CA SER A 524 -15.17 -11.93 0.68
C SER A 524 -14.20 -11.64 1.85
N ILE A 525 -12.90 -11.80 1.63
CA ILE A 525 -11.88 -11.63 2.68
C ILE A 525 -11.95 -10.26 3.36
N GLY A 526 -11.94 -10.27 4.72
CA GLY A 526 -11.96 -9.05 5.53
C GLY A 526 -13.26 -8.27 5.45
N LEU A 527 -14.33 -8.87 4.91
CA LEU A 527 -15.66 -8.29 4.89
C LEU A 527 -16.47 -8.68 6.11
N HIS A 528 -17.20 -7.70 6.64
CA HIS A 528 -18.30 -7.97 7.53
C HIS A 528 -19.47 -8.58 6.74
N GLN A 529 -20.28 -9.43 7.38
CA GLN A 529 -21.41 -10.12 6.73
C GLN A 529 -22.37 -9.15 6.00
N ARG A 530 -22.57 -7.95 6.55
CA ARG A 530 -23.37 -6.89 5.91
C ARG A 530 -22.81 -6.48 4.54
N ASP A 531 -21.50 -6.39 4.43
CA ASP A 531 -20.84 -5.91 3.22
C ASP A 531 -20.68 -7.04 2.19
N ASN A 532 -20.71 -8.31 2.63
CA ASN A 532 -20.68 -9.48 1.78
C ASN A 532 -21.87 -9.55 0.82
N ASN A 533 -23.08 -9.20 1.29
CA ASN A 533 -24.28 -9.14 0.45
C ASN A 533 -24.15 -8.14 -0.71
N ARG A 534 -23.45 -7.02 -0.50
CA ARG A 534 -23.17 -6.04 -1.55
C ARG A 534 -22.20 -6.62 -2.59
N LEU A 535 -21.16 -7.30 -2.13
CA LEU A 535 -20.21 -7.97 -3.01
C LEU A 535 -20.91 -9.01 -3.89
N ILE A 536 -21.76 -9.86 -3.31
CA ILE A 536 -22.56 -10.87 -4.05
C ILE A 536 -23.41 -10.19 -5.12
N ALA A 537 -24.10 -9.10 -4.77
CA ALA A 537 -24.88 -8.34 -5.72
C ALA A 537 -24.04 -7.76 -6.87
N ALA A 538 -22.83 -7.26 -6.55
CA ALA A 538 -21.89 -6.75 -7.56
C ALA A 538 -21.39 -7.85 -8.52
N LEU A 539 -21.10 -9.05 -8.01
CA LEU A 539 -20.72 -10.21 -8.82
C LEU A 539 -21.86 -10.69 -9.71
N LYS A 540 -23.09 -10.72 -9.19
CA LYS A 540 -24.28 -11.04 -9.99
C LYS A 540 -24.51 -10.00 -11.09
N ASN A 541 -24.31 -8.72 -10.79
CA ASN A 541 -24.36 -7.66 -11.80
C ASN A 541 -23.32 -7.86 -12.90
N LEU A 542 -22.08 -8.23 -12.55
CA LEU A 542 -21.03 -8.54 -13.50
C LEU A 542 -21.38 -9.71 -14.40
N ARG A 543 -22.03 -10.75 -13.86
CA ARG A 543 -22.61 -11.88 -14.59
C ARG A 543 -23.72 -11.42 -15.54
N ASP A 544 -24.68 -10.64 -15.05
CA ASP A 544 -25.89 -10.22 -15.76
C ASP A 544 -25.60 -9.31 -16.96
N ILE A 545 -24.43 -8.64 -16.98
CA ILE A 545 -23.91 -7.90 -18.15
C ILE A 545 -23.53 -8.87 -19.29
N GLY A 546 -23.39 -10.18 -19.03
CA GLY A 546 -23.02 -11.20 -20.03
C GLY A 546 -21.61 -11.76 -19.85
N ASN A 547 -21.14 -11.87 -18.61
CA ASN A 547 -19.85 -12.44 -18.26
C ASN A 547 -20.00 -13.75 -17.48
N SER A 548 -18.98 -14.60 -17.55
CA SER A 548 -18.82 -15.74 -16.66
C SER A 548 -18.01 -15.31 -15.45
N VAL A 549 -18.44 -15.68 -14.24
CA VAL A 549 -17.75 -15.30 -12.99
C VAL A 549 -17.40 -16.57 -12.21
N LEU A 550 -16.11 -16.89 -12.10
CA LEU A 550 -15.60 -18.03 -11.36
C LEU A 550 -14.95 -17.54 -10.07
N VAL A 551 -15.43 -18.00 -8.93
CA VAL A 551 -14.99 -17.54 -7.61
C VAL A 551 -14.47 -18.70 -6.79
N VAL A 552 -13.27 -18.64 -6.28
CA VAL A 552 -12.78 -19.55 -5.24
C VAL A 552 -13.23 -18.99 -3.90
N GLU A 553 -14.08 -19.71 -3.16
CA GLU A 553 -14.68 -19.17 -1.93
C GLU A 553 -15.06 -20.24 -0.90
N HIS A 554 -15.14 -19.76 0.36
CA HIS A 554 -15.56 -20.56 1.53
C HIS A 554 -16.75 -19.97 2.27
N ASP A 555 -17.19 -18.77 1.88
CA ASP A 555 -18.31 -18.10 2.53
C ASP A 555 -19.63 -18.79 2.20
N LYS A 556 -20.44 -19.04 3.27
CA LYS A 556 -21.72 -19.74 3.17
C LYS A 556 -22.70 -19.02 2.24
N ASP A 557 -22.82 -17.70 2.37
CA ASP A 557 -23.81 -16.94 1.59
C ASP A 557 -23.40 -16.90 0.11
N MET A 558 -22.10 -16.77 -0.19
CA MET A 558 -21.58 -16.82 -1.55
C MET A 558 -21.85 -18.18 -2.21
N ILE A 559 -21.63 -19.29 -1.49
CA ILE A 559 -21.91 -20.64 -1.99
C ILE A 559 -23.41 -20.82 -2.27
N MET A 560 -24.29 -20.36 -1.37
CA MET A 560 -25.74 -20.51 -1.51
C MET A 560 -26.36 -19.61 -2.58
N GLU A 561 -25.73 -18.48 -2.89
CA GLU A 561 -26.19 -17.50 -3.88
C GLU A 561 -25.56 -17.70 -5.28
N ALA A 562 -24.69 -18.72 -5.43
CA ALA A 562 -24.11 -19.12 -6.71
C ALA A 562 -25.13 -19.80 -7.62
N ASP A 563 -24.93 -19.72 -8.95
CA ASP A 563 -25.70 -20.48 -9.93
C ASP A 563 -25.21 -21.92 -10.02
N HIS A 564 -23.88 -22.10 -9.94
CA HIS A 564 -23.23 -23.41 -9.98
C HIS A 564 -22.11 -23.50 -8.95
N VAL A 565 -21.94 -24.66 -8.30
CA VAL A 565 -20.90 -24.89 -7.28
C VAL A 565 -20.12 -26.14 -7.64
N ILE A 566 -18.79 -26.05 -7.47
CA ILE A 566 -17.86 -27.18 -7.60
C ILE A 566 -17.18 -27.37 -6.27
N ASP A 567 -17.42 -28.51 -5.61
CA ASP A 567 -16.80 -28.85 -4.32
C ASP A 567 -15.60 -29.77 -4.54
N MET A 568 -14.43 -29.29 -4.08
CA MET A 568 -13.14 -29.98 -4.25
C MET A 568 -12.74 -30.70 -2.98
N GLY A 569 -12.31 -31.96 -3.10
CA GLY A 569 -11.95 -32.75 -1.96
C GLY A 569 -11.32 -34.12 -2.35
N PRO A 570 -11.56 -35.17 -1.55
CA PRO A 570 -12.29 -35.21 -0.27
C PRO A 570 -11.50 -34.63 0.93
N ALA A 571 -10.16 -34.47 0.76
CA ALA A 571 -9.26 -33.97 1.79
C ALA A 571 -8.25 -32.95 1.19
N ALA A 572 -7.17 -32.65 1.89
CA ALA A 572 -6.12 -31.73 1.44
C ALA A 572 -4.92 -32.48 0.84
N GLY A 573 -4.06 -31.76 0.10
CA GLY A 573 -2.79 -32.24 -0.44
C GLY A 573 -2.94 -33.49 -1.32
N VAL A 574 -2.13 -34.52 -1.06
CA VAL A 574 -2.17 -35.78 -1.83
C VAL A 574 -3.48 -36.56 -1.71
N HIS A 575 -4.26 -36.30 -0.69
CA HIS A 575 -5.58 -36.92 -0.45
C HIS A 575 -6.73 -36.11 -1.06
N GLY A 576 -6.45 -34.89 -1.60
CA GLY A 576 -7.39 -34.03 -2.30
C GLY A 576 -7.33 -34.19 -3.81
N GLY A 577 -7.64 -33.13 -4.53
CA GLY A 577 -7.49 -32.99 -5.98
C GLY A 577 -8.59 -33.66 -6.81
N GLN A 578 -9.77 -33.91 -6.24
CA GLN A 578 -10.93 -34.50 -6.93
C GLN A 578 -12.16 -33.58 -6.81
N VAL A 579 -13.05 -33.64 -7.78
CA VAL A 579 -14.37 -33.02 -7.69
C VAL A 579 -15.26 -34.03 -6.94
N VAL A 580 -15.70 -33.66 -5.73
CA VAL A 580 -16.53 -34.54 -4.88
C VAL A 580 -18.03 -34.29 -5.08
N ALA A 581 -18.40 -33.11 -5.48
CA ALA A 581 -19.76 -32.74 -5.89
C ALA A 581 -19.75 -31.52 -6.80
N GLN A 582 -20.72 -31.43 -7.72
CA GLN A 582 -20.95 -30.25 -8.55
C GLN A 582 -22.42 -30.12 -8.91
N GLY A 583 -22.87 -28.89 -9.17
CA GLY A 583 -24.22 -28.58 -9.59
C GLY A 583 -24.74 -27.30 -8.95
N SER A 584 -26.05 -27.05 -9.07
CA SER A 584 -26.66 -25.93 -8.35
C SER A 584 -26.57 -26.12 -6.83
N PRO A 585 -26.62 -25.05 -6.00
CA PRO A 585 -26.61 -25.16 -4.54
C PRO A 585 -27.66 -26.18 -4.02
N ALA A 586 -28.85 -26.20 -4.61
CA ALA A 586 -29.91 -27.15 -4.23
C ALA A 586 -29.56 -28.62 -4.58
N GLN A 587 -28.79 -28.87 -5.60
CA GLN A 587 -28.26 -30.19 -5.93
C GLN A 587 -27.11 -30.57 -5.00
N LEU A 588 -26.20 -29.63 -4.75
CA LEU A 588 -25.06 -29.82 -3.85
C LEU A 588 -25.51 -30.23 -2.45
N MET A 589 -26.56 -29.59 -1.91
CA MET A 589 -27.09 -29.88 -0.56
C MET A 589 -27.58 -31.32 -0.40
N LYS A 590 -27.77 -32.07 -1.48
CA LYS A 590 -28.13 -33.51 -1.44
C LYS A 590 -26.91 -34.45 -1.39
N ALA A 591 -25.73 -33.91 -1.68
CA ALA A 591 -24.48 -34.65 -1.58
C ALA A 591 -24.03 -34.71 -0.10
N HIS A 592 -23.34 -35.76 0.27
CA HIS A 592 -22.74 -35.91 1.60
C HIS A 592 -21.25 -35.63 1.52
N THR A 593 -20.92 -34.33 1.46
CA THR A 593 -19.54 -33.86 1.47
C THR A 593 -19.28 -33.11 2.78
N LEU A 594 -18.02 -32.89 3.11
CA LEU A 594 -17.66 -32.12 4.30
C LEU A 594 -18.23 -30.69 4.25
N THR A 595 -18.19 -30.06 3.08
CA THR A 595 -18.76 -28.73 2.85
C THR A 595 -20.28 -28.73 3.10
N THR A 596 -20.98 -29.68 2.52
CA THR A 596 -22.46 -29.76 2.67
C THR A 596 -22.90 -30.12 4.07
N ASP A 597 -22.12 -30.90 4.82
CA ASP A 597 -22.40 -31.20 6.24
C ASP A 597 -22.43 -29.92 7.09
N TYR A 598 -21.51 -28.96 6.84
CA TYR A 598 -21.53 -27.65 7.51
C TYR A 598 -22.66 -26.75 7.00
N LEU A 599 -22.94 -26.76 5.70
CA LEU A 599 -24.01 -25.94 5.12
C LEU A 599 -25.39 -26.40 5.62
N ASN A 600 -25.61 -27.74 5.73
CA ASN A 600 -26.87 -28.35 6.22
C ASN A 600 -27.01 -28.31 7.75
N GLY A 601 -25.94 -27.93 8.48
CA GLY A 601 -25.93 -27.92 9.93
C GLY A 601 -25.77 -29.30 10.59
N THR A 602 -25.45 -30.36 9.81
CA THR A 602 -25.13 -31.70 10.34
C THR A 602 -23.82 -31.66 11.15
N LYS A 603 -22.88 -30.85 10.70
CA LYS A 603 -21.71 -30.43 11.44
C LYS A 603 -21.80 -28.94 11.75
N ALA A 604 -21.39 -28.52 12.93
CA ALA A 604 -21.34 -27.12 13.34
C ALA A 604 -20.20 -26.92 14.34
N ILE A 605 -19.63 -25.75 14.36
CA ILE A 605 -18.72 -25.33 15.43
C ILE A 605 -19.57 -25.01 16.66
N GLU A 606 -19.35 -25.79 17.75
CA GLU A 606 -20.18 -25.69 18.94
C GLU A 606 -19.93 -24.40 19.73
N VAL A 607 -21.00 -23.80 20.24
CA VAL A 607 -20.93 -22.69 21.20
C VAL A 607 -20.53 -23.24 22.57
N PRO A 608 -19.53 -22.67 23.26
CA PRO A 608 -19.12 -23.12 24.58
C PRO A 608 -20.27 -23.00 25.60
N LYS A 609 -20.59 -24.07 26.32
CA LYS A 609 -21.63 -24.07 27.37
C LYS A 609 -21.35 -23.15 28.54
N LYS A 610 -20.09 -22.82 28.77
CA LYS A 610 -19.63 -21.85 29.80
C LYS A 610 -18.50 -21.00 29.22
N ARG A 611 -18.61 -19.69 29.38
CA ARG A 611 -17.55 -18.74 29.04
C ARG A 611 -16.49 -18.71 30.14
N ARG A 612 -15.22 -18.57 29.74
CA ARG A 612 -14.12 -18.36 30.69
C ARG A 612 -14.25 -16.98 31.32
N LYS A 613 -14.03 -16.88 32.62
CA LYS A 613 -14.01 -15.59 33.34
C LYS A 613 -12.64 -14.93 33.32
N GLY A 614 -11.65 -15.60 32.72
CA GLY A 614 -10.27 -15.19 32.77
C GLY A 614 -9.64 -15.34 34.17
N ASN A 615 -8.46 -14.73 34.34
CA ASN A 615 -7.71 -14.78 35.59
C ASN A 615 -8.05 -13.65 36.59
N GLY A 616 -9.10 -12.86 36.33
CA GLY A 616 -9.55 -11.75 37.17
C GLY A 616 -8.75 -10.45 36.92
N LYS A 617 -7.76 -10.44 36.03
CA LYS A 617 -6.94 -9.29 35.68
C LYS A 617 -7.40 -8.74 34.32
N THR A 618 -7.23 -7.45 34.11
CA THR A 618 -7.69 -6.77 32.89
C THR A 618 -6.65 -5.79 32.40
N LEU A 619 -6.33 -5.80 31.10
CA LEU A 619 -5.63 -4.73 30.43
C LEU A 619 -6.65 -3.67 30.01
N VAL A 620 -6.45 -2.42 30.40
CA VAL A 620 -7.37 -1.30 30.11
C VAL A 620 -6.63 -0.23 29.32
N LEU A 621 -7.10 0.06 28.12
CA LEU A 621 -6.67 1.19 27.29
C LEU A 621 -7.72 2.30 27.39
N ASP A 622 -7.30 3.50 27.75
CA ASP A 622 -8.19 4.65 27.92
C ASP A 622 -7.93 5.74 26.89
N LYS A 623 -9.02 6.31 26.37
CA LYS A 623 -9.02 7.45 25.42
C LYS A 623 -8.14 7.26 24.19
N ALA A 624 -8.24 6.12 23.51
CA ALA A 624 -7.61 5.92 22.21
C ALA A 624 -8.29 6.80 21.16
N SER A 625 -7.51 7.61 20.43
CA SER A 625 -8.02 8.63 19.50
C SER A 625 -7.26 8.69 18.16
N GLY A 626 -6.60 7.58 17.77
CA GLY A 626 -5.93 7.48 16.48
C GLY A 626 -6.90 7.36 15.31
N ASN A 627 -6.55 7.92 14.15
CA ASN A 627 -7.33 7.89 12.92
C ASN A 627 -8.82 8.26 13.17
N ASN A 628 -9.74 7.31 12.96
CA ASN A 628 -11.17 7.54 13.17
C ASN A 628 -11.66 7.24 14.60
N LEU A 629 -10.82 6.78 15.53
CA LEU A 629 -11.22 6.47 16.89
C LEU A 629 -11.66 7.70 17.68
N LYS A 630 -12.81 7.62 18.35
CA LYS A 630 -13.44 8.72 19.09
C LYS A 630 -13.22 8.63 20.60
N ASN A 631 -11.95 8.74 21.06
CA ASN A 631 -11.58 8.67 22.48
C ASN A 631 -12.12 7.43 23.19
N VAL A 632 -11.97 6.26 22.58
CA VAL A 632 -12.54 5.01 23.06
C VAL A 632 -11.76 4.41 24.22
N THR A 633 -12.47 3.78 25.16
CA THR A 633 -11.92 3.01 26.27
C THR A 633 -12.23 1.53 26.07
N ALA A 634 -11.19 0.69 25.99
CA ALA A 634 -11.29 -0.74 25.74
C ALA A 634 -10.75 -1.57 26.91
N ASN A 635 -11.51 -2.61 27.29
CA ASN A 635 -11.19 -3.54 28.37
C ASN A 635 -10.89 -4.92 27.82
N PHE A 636 -9.72 -5.48 28.14
CA PHE A 636 -9.27 -6.80 27.70
C PHE A 636 -9.08 -7.71 28.91
N PRO A 637 -10.05 -8.57 29.25
CA PRO A 637 -9.90 -9.53 30.34
C PRO A 637 -8.82 -10.57 29.99
N LEU A 638 -7.82 -10.72 30.89
CA LEU A 638 -6.68 -11.60 30.64
C LEU A 638 -7.03 -13.07 30.93
N GLY A 639 -6.39 -13.99 30.19
CA GLY A 639 -6.69 -15.41 30.24
C GLY A 639 -7.99 -15.80 29.54
N THR A 640 -8.39 -15.07 28.50
CA THR A 640 -9.61 -15.31 27.70
C THR A 640 -9.34 -15.25 26.21
N LEU A 641 -10.28 -15.79 25.43
CA LEU A 641 -10.36 -15.60 23.98
C LEU A 641 -11.20 -14.33 23.71
N ILE A 642 -10.57 -13.28 23.18
CA ILE A 642 -11.19 -11.98 22.93
C ILE A 642 -11.41 -11.82 21.43
N GLY A 643 -12.67 -11.63 21.01
CA GLY A 643 -12.99 -11.25 19.63
C GLY A 643 -13.12 -9.74 19.49
N VAL A 644 -12.41 -9.14 18.54
CA VAL A 644 -12.57 -7.73 18.14
C VAL A 644 -13.25 -7.70 16.78
N THR A 645 -14.48 -7.18 16.74
CA THR A 645 -15.32 -7.22 15.55
C THR A 645 -15.90 -5.85 15.20
N GLY A 646 -16.69 -5.78 14.14
CA GLY A 646 -17.33 -4.57 13.62
C GLY A 646 -17.17 -4.44 12.12
N VAL A 647 -17.90 -3.54 11.50
CA VAL A 647 -17.87 -3.33 10.04
C VAL A 647 -16.48 -2.96 9.51
N SER A 648 -16.27 -3.15 8.21
CA SER A 648 -14.98 -2.78 7.57
C SER A 648 -14.74 -1.27 7.74
N GLY A 649 -13.50 -0.88 8.09
CA GLY A 649 -13.15 0.52 8.36
C GLY A 649 -13.65 1.11 9.69
N SER A 650 -14.22 0.31 10.60
CA SER A 650 -14.72 0.81 11.90
C SER A 650 -13.63 1.22 12.92
N GLY A 651 -12.34 0.94 12.62
CA GLY A 651 -11.22 1.30 13.49
C GLY A 651 -10.57 0.13 14.25
N LYS A 652 -10.93 -1.13 13.95
CA LYS A 652 -10.34 -2.34 14.59
C LYS A 652 -8.82 -2.36 14.54
N SER A 653 -8.25 -2.25 13.35
CA SER A 653 -6.78 -2.28 13.15
C SER A 653 -6.10 -1.08 13.82
N THR A 654 -6.74 0.10 13.81
CA THR A 654 -6.23 1.29 14.51
C THR A 654 -6.17 1.06 16.03
N LEU A 655 -7.21 0.46 16.62
CA LEU A 655 -7.24 0.16 18.05
C LEU A 655 -6.19 -0.89 18.43
N ILE A 656 -6.08 -1.98 17.66
CA ILE A 656 -5.25 -3.13 18.03
C ILE A 656 -3.84 -3.03 17.46
N ALA A 657 -3.68 -3.01 16.11
CA ALA A 657 -2.39 -3.10 15.44
C ALA A 657 -1.59 -1.78 15.47
N GLU A 658 -2.27 -0.63 15.56
CA GLU A 658 -1.62 0.69 15.55
C GLU A 658 -1.56 1.36 16.93
N THR A 659 -2.36 0.92 17.90
CA THR A 659 -2.35 1.48 19.25
C THR A 659 -1.86 0.46 20.29
N ILE A 660 -2.59 -0.61 20.56
CA ILE A 660 -2.26 -1.59 21.63
C ILE A 660 -0.96 -2.32 21.35
N TYR A 661 -0.81 -2.91 20.16
CA TYR A 661 0.39 -3.68 19.83
C TYR A 661 1.67 -2.83 19.94
N PRO A 662 1.77 -1.62 19.36
CA PRO A 662 2.95 -0.79 19.55
C PRO A 662 3.24 -0.41 21.01
N ILE A 663 2.21 -0.17 21.84
CA ILE A 663 2.39 0.09 23.28
C ILE A 663 3.03 -1.13 23.96
N LEU A 664 2.46 -2.32 23.76
CA LEU A 664 2.97 -3.56 24.34
C LEU A 664 4.36 -3.89 23.82
N ASN A 665 4.58 -3.75 22.52
CA ASN A 665 5.85 -4.03 21.88
C ASN A 665 6.97 -3.06 22.33
N HIS A 666 6.63 -1.78 22.56
CA HIS A 666 7.54 -0.82 23.16
C HIS A 666 7.88 -1.19 24.60
N HIS A 667 6.88 -1.57 25.39
CA HIS A 667 7.06 -1.94 26.79
C HIS A 667 7.98 -3.14 26.99
N PHE A 668 7.74 -4.24 26.23
CA PHE A 668 8.47 -5.52 26.40
C PHE A 668 9.79 -5.57 25.62
N PHE A 669 9.81 -5.01 24.40
CA PHE A 669 10.93 -5.19 23.46
C PHE A 669 11.60 -3.87 23.06
N ARG A 670 11.20 -2.73 23.65
CA ARG A 670 11.71 -1.38 23.32
C ARG A 670 11.61 -1.06 21.83
N ALA A 671 10.57 -1.58 21.17
CA ALA A 671 10.34 -1.33 19.76
C ALA A 671 10.13 0.16 19.48
N LYS A 672 10.61 0.63 18.33
CA LYS A 672 10.63 2.05 17.96
C LYS A 672 9.29 2.58 17.43
N LYS A 673 8.39 1.69 16.96
CA LYS A 673 7.09 2.10 16.39
C LYS A 673 6.27 2.81 17.45
N LYS A 674 5.96 4.08 17.20
CA LYS A 674 5.13 4.90 18.11
C LYS A 674 3.66 4.45 18.01
N PRO A 675 2.95 4.29 19.11
CA PRO A 675 1.51 4.05 19.12
C PRO A 675 0.75 5.29 18.64
N MET A 676 -0.47 5.07 18.15
CA MET A 676 -1.43 6.15 17.92
C MET A 676 -1.80 6.84 19.24
N PRO A 677 -2.33 8.08 19.22
CA PRO A 677 -2.65 8.84 20.43
C PRO A 677 -3.61 8.10 21.35
N TYR A 678 -3.30 8.07 22.64
CA TYR A 678 -4.11 7.49 23.71
C TYR A 678 -3.90 8.23 25.03
N GLY A 679 -4.82 8.09 25.98
CA GLY A 679 -4.71 8.72 27.31
C GLY A 679 -3.81 7.93 28.25
N SER A 680 -4.19 6.70 28.60
CA SER A 680 -3.43 5.84 29.51
C SER A 680 -3.65 4.35 29.22
N ILE A 681 -2.74 3.52 29.72
CA ILE A 681 -2.89 2.06 29.73
C ILE A 681 -2.58 1.50 31.11
N LYS A 682 -3.36 0.52 31.57
CA LYS A 682 -3.20 -0.13 32.88
C LYS A 682 -3.22 -1.64 32.72
N GLY A 683 -2.50 -2.36 33.57
CA GLY A 683 -2.48 -3.84 33.56
C GLY A 683 -1.32 -4.45 32.78
N LEU A 684 -0.34 -3.67 32.37
CA LEU A 684 0.85 -4.16 31.65
C LEU A 684 1.68 -5.13 32.50
N GLU A 685 1.67 -4.96 33.83
CA GLU A 685 2.39 -5.80 34.82
C GLU A 685 1.90 -7.26 34.87
N HIS A 686 0.80 -7.56 34.25
CA HIS A 686 0.19 -8.90 34.23
C HIS A 686 0.51 -9.70 32.97
N ILE A 687 1.30 -9.13 32.06
CA ILE A 687 1.67 -9.71 30.77
C ILE A 687 3.19 -9.86 30.73
N ASP A 688 3.68 -10.96 30.21
CA ASP A 688 5.14 -11.23 30.12
C ASP A 688 5.69 -10.82 28.74
N LYS A 689 4.90 -11.00 27.69
CA LYS A 689 5.26 -10.67 26.31
C LYS A 689 4.03 -10.53 25.42
N VAL A 690 4.20 -9.84 24.30
CA VAL A 690 3.21 -9.74 23.23
C VAL A 690 3.71 -10.45 21.96
N ILE A 691 2.82 -11.13 21.25
CA ILE A 691 3.11 -11.80 19.98
C ILE A 691 2.02 -11.40 19.00
N GLU A 692 2.42 -10.75 17.92
CA GLU A 692 1.54 -10.46 16.79
C GLU A 692 1.70 -11.52 15.71
N ILE A 693 0.59 -12.06 15.23
CA ILE A 693 0.52 -13.07 14.18
C ILE A 693 -0.34 -12.48 13.06
N ASP A 694 0.31 -11.82 12.12
CA ASP A 694 -0.30 -11.17 10.97
C ASP A 694 -0.18 -12.02 9.69
N GLN A 695 -0.82 -11.59 8.62
CA GLN A 695 -0.82 -12.26 7.31
C GLN A 695 0.43 -11.98 6.47
N THR A 696 1.42 -11.25 6.98
CA THR A 696 2.65 -10.99 6.23
C THR A 696 3.41 -12.27 5.93
N PRO A 697 4.04 -12.39 4.75
CA PRO A 697 4.82 -13.58 4.39
C PRO A 697 5.91 -13.88 5.42
N ILE A 698 6.19 -15.19 5.64
CA ILE A 698 7.28 -15.64 6.53
C ILE A 698 8.68 -15.34 5.99
N GLY A 699 8.79 -14.77 4.82
CA GLY A 699 10.01 -14.29 4.19
C GLY A 699 9.74 -13.74 2.80
N ARG A 700 10.68 -12.95 2.27
CA ARG A 700 10.55 -12.25 0.99
C ARG A 700 11.23 -12.95 -0.19
N THR A 701 11.94 -14.05 0.06
CA THR A 701 12.73 -14.75 -0.96
C THR A 701 12.29 -16.20 -1.12
N PRO A 702 12.49 -16.81 -2.30
CA PRO A 702 12.19 -18.23 -2.53
C PRO A 702 12.96 -19.20 -1.61
N ARG A 703 14.00 -18.71 -0.92
CA ARG A 703 14.80 -19.48 0.05
C ARG A 703 14.16 -19.56 1.43
N SER A 704 13.22 -18.67 1.75
CA SER A 704 12.44 -18.77 2.98
C SER A 704 11.34 -19.81 2.81
N ASN A 705 11.18 -20.68 3.79
CA ASN A 705 10.20 -21.77 3.78
C ASN A 705 9.76 -22.16 5.20
N PRO A 706 8.71 -22.97 5.39
CA PRO A 706 8.24 -23.38 6.71
C PRO A 706 9.32 -24.02 7.60
N SER A 707 10.21 -24.86 7.02
CA SER A 707 11.24 -25.51 7.80
C SER A 707 12.33 -24.56 8.32
N THR A 708 12.66 -23.51 7.56
CA THR A 708 13.63 -22.49 8.01
C THR A 708 13.03 -21.56 9.04
N TYR A 709 11.77 -21.18 8.86
CA TYR A 709 11.09 -20.25 9.77
C TYR A 709 10.85 -20.86 11.16
N THR A 710 10.42 -22.12 11.22
CA THR A 710 10.24 -22.87 12.48
C THR A 710 11.55 -23.29 13.13
N GLY A 711 12.67 -23.13 12.42
CA GLY A 711 14.00 -23.54 12.87
C GLY A 711 14.22 -25.07 12.85
N VAL A 712 13.25 -25.87 12.37
CA VAL A 712 13.40 -27.33 12.26
C VAL A 712 14.48 -27.73 11.26
N PHE A 713 14.72 -26.93 10.24
CA PHE A 713 15.76 -27.20 9.26
C PHE A 713 17.17 -27.24 9.85
N SER A 714 17.42 -26.49 10.92
CA SER A 714 18.70 -26.56 11.63
C SER A 714 18.90 -27.93 12.29
N ASP A 715 17.85 -28.50 12.89
CA ASP A 715 17.89 -29.83 13.49
C ASP A 715 18.05 -30.94 12.44
N ILE A 716 17.37 -30.78 11.28
CA ILE A 716 17.51 -31.68 10.13
C ILE A 716 18.95 -31.67 9.60
N ARG A 717 19.54 -30.51 9.42
CA ARG A 717 20.95 -30.39 8.98
C ARG A 717 21.91 -31.06 9.96
N ASN A 718 21.70 -30.88 11.26
CA ASN A 718 22.51 -31.52 12.30
C ASN A 718 22.37 -33.04 12.26
N LEU A 719 21.17 -33.56 11.96
CA LEU A 719 20.97 -35.00 11.76
C LEU A 719 21.79 -35.51 10.57
N PHE A 720 21.74 -34.81 9.41
CA PHE A 720 22.48 -35.21 8.22
C PHE A 720 23.99 -35.21 8.43
N VAL A 721 24.53 -34.28 9.21
CA VAL A 721 25.97 -34.26 9.59
C VAL A 721 26.39 -35.48 10.38
N GLN A 722 25.49 -36.07 11.16
CA GLN A 722 25.78 -37.23 12.00
C GLN A 722 25.82 -38.54 11.21
N LEU A 723 25.36 -38.57 9.98
CA LEU A 723 25.34 -39.74 9.14
C LEU A 723 26.77 -40.22 8.80
N PRO A 724 26.99 -41.53 8.69
CA PRO A 724 28.32 -42.09 8.40
C PRO A 724 28.99 -41.49 7.15
N GLU A 725 28.24 -41.38 6.06
CA GLU A 725 28.73 -40.81 4.80
C GLU A 725 29.15 -39.35 4.92
N ALA A 726 28.40 -38.52 5.67
CA ALA A 726 28.75 -37.14 5.92
C ALA A 726 30.00 -36.99 6.79
N LYS A 727 30.17 -37.88 7.79
CA LYS A 727 31.35 -37.94 8.66
C LYS A 727 32.61 -38.36 7.89
N ILE A 728 32.51 -39.38 7.05
CA ILE A 728 33.61 -39.86 6.20
C ILE A 728 34.10 -38.72 5.28
N ARG A 729 33.19 -37.94 4.72
CA ARG A 729 33.50 -36.83 3.82
C ARG A 729 33.86 -35.51 4.55
N GLY A 730 33.80 -35.49 5.87
CA GLY A 730 34.09 -34.31 6.68
C GLY A 730 33.09 -33.20 6.52
N TYR A 731 31.83 -33.48 6.17
CA TYR A 731 30.80 -32.49 5.92
C TYR A 731 30.33 -31.83 7.23
N LYS A 732 30.28 -30.47 7.19
CA LYS A 732 29.80 -29.62 8.29
C LYS A 732 28.33 -29.21 8.05
N PRO A 733 27.60 -28.65 9.04
CA PRO A 733 26.22 -28.22 8.88
C PRO A 733 25.99 -27.23 7.73
N GLY A 734 27.00 -26.41 7.38
CA GLY A 734 26.98 -25.50 6.25
C GLY A 734 26.83 -26.20 4.89
N ARG A 735 27.33 -27.44 4.73
CA ARG A 735 27.21 -28.24 3.51
C ARG A 735 25.75 -28.51 3.15
N PHE A 736 24.93 -28.76 4.17
CA PHE A 736 23.49 -29.02 4.03
C PHE A 736 22.63 -27.76 4.08
N SER A 737 23.23 -26.57 3.95
CA SER A 737 22.52 -25.29 3.86
C SER A 737 22.45 -24.82 2.42
N PHE A 738 21.25 -24.56 1.92
CA PHE A 738 21.06 -23.93 0.60
C PHE A 738 21.37 -22.42 0.60
N ASN A 739 21.60 -21.79 1.77
CA ASN A 739 21.98 -20.39 1.88
C ASN A 739 23.51 -20.13 1.86
N VAL A 740 24.31 -21.18 2.09
CA VAL A 740 25.77 -21.08 2.22
C VAL A 740 26.46 -21.77 1.06
N LYS A 741 27.51 -21.18 0.53
CA LYS A 741 28.35 -21.78 -0.52
C LYS A 741 28.95 -23.11 -0.07
N GLY A 742 29.12 -24.03 -1.02
CA GLY A 742 29.79 -25.31 -0.84
C GLY A 742 28.90 -26.55 -0.99
N GLY A 743 27.64 -26.47 -0.62
CA GLY A 743 26.68 -27.60 -0.81
C GLY A 743 25.47 -27.26 -1.68
N ARG A 744 25.20 -25.98 -1.87
CA ARG A 744 24.11 -25.51 -2.70
C ARG A 744 24.45 -25.57 -4.19
N CYS A 745 23.42 -25.57 -5.03
CA CYS A 745 23.57 -25.28 -6.46
C CYS A 745 23.98 -23.81 -6.62
N GLU A 746 25.10 -23.55 -7.24
CA GLU A 746 25.60 -22.17 -7.40
C GLU A 746 24.86 -21.42 -8.53
N THR A 747 24.33 -22.11 -9.54
CA THR A 747 23.53 -21.51 -10.62
C THR A 747 22.23 -20.90 -10.11
N SER A 748 21.48 -21.59 -9.23
CA SER A 748 20.30 -21.05 -8.58
C SER A 748 20.60 -20.39 -7.24
N GLN A 749 21.86 -20.38 -6.80
CA GLN A 749 22.29 -19.91 -5.47
C GLN A 749 21.47 -20.51 -4.31
N GLY A 750 21.01 -21.76 -4.50
CA GLY A 750 20.19 -22.47 -3.51
C GLY A 750 18.69 -22.12 -3.54
N ALA A 751 18.23 -21.27 -4.45
CA ALA A 751 16.81 -20.99 -4.60
C ALA A 751 16.04 -22.16 -5.25
N GLY A 752 16.72 -22.95 -6.09
CA GLY A 752 16.12 -24.01 -6.90
C GLY A 752 15.41 -23.48 -8.16
N LEU A 753 15.20 -22.19 -8.23
CA LEU A 753 14.48 -21.48 -9.28
C LEU A 753 15.34 -20.39 -9.87
N LYS A 754 15.09 -20.01 -11.12
CA LYS A 754 15.55 -18.79 -11.77
C LYS A 754 14.38 -17.85 -11.92
N ILE A 755 14.55 -16.58 -11.58
CA ILE A 755 13.56 -15.53 -11.80
C ILE A 755 13.93 -14.86 -13.12
N ILE A 756 12.98 -14.84 -14.04
CA ILE A 756 13.06 -14.11 -15.30
C ILE A 756 12.26 -12.83 -15.11
N GLU A 757 12.97 -11.71 -14.94
CA GLU A 757 12.36 -10.39 -14.80
C GLU A 757 11.73 -9.95 -16.12
N MET A 758 10.48 -9.55 -16.08
CA MET A 758 9.72 -9.08 -17.24
C MET A 758 9.33 -7.61 -17.06
N ASN A 759 9.73 -6.75 -18.00
CA ASN A 759 9.58 -5.29 -17.89
C ASN A 759 8.14 -4.78 -17.73
N PHE A 760 7.13 -5.53 -18.19
CA PHE A 760 5.71 -5.11 -18.19
C PHE A 760 4.75 -6.18 -17.67
N LEU A 761 5.24 -7.35 -17.33
CA LEU A 761 4.47 -8.49 -16.83
C LEU A 761 5.04 -8.97 -15.49
N PRO A 762 4.30 -9.74 -14.70
CA PRO A 762 4.84 -10.37 -13.50
C PRO A 762 6.06 -11.24 -13.82
N ASP A 763 7.05 -11.25 -12.93
CA ASP A 763 8.24 -12.07 -13.05
C ASP A 763 7.88 -13.56 -13.14
N VAL A 764 8.51 -14.29 -14.05
CA VAL A 764 8.31 -15.74 -14.22
C VAL A 764 9.39 -16.50 -13.47
N GLN A 765 8.96 -17.48 -12.67
CA GLN A 765 9.84 -18.38 -11.94
C GLN A 765 9.92 -19.73 -12.67
N VAL A 766 11.11 -20.13 -13.10
CA VAL A 766 11.33 -21.42 -13.77
C VAL A 766 12.30 -22.29 -12.95
N PRO A 767 12.11 -23.62 -12.89
CA PRO A 767 13.06 -24.51 -12.23
C PRO A 767 14.47 -24.34 -12.80
N CYS A 768 15.48 -24.42 -11.93
CA CYS A 768 16.86 -24.34 -12.35
C CYS A 768 17.24 -25.59 -13.14
N GLU A 769 17.72 -25.45 -14.36
CA GLU A 769 18.10 -26.54 -15.27
C GLU A 769 19.18 -27.45 -14.68
N GLU A 770 20.17 -26.88 -13.94
CA GLU A 770 21.27 -27.63 -13.37
C GLU A 770 20.85 -28.52 -12.21
N CYS A 771 20.09 -28.01 -11.24
CA CYS A 771 19.68 -28.77 -10.08
C CYS A 771 18.26 -29.36 -10.20
N GLY A 772 17.50 -29.05 -11.26
CA GLY A 772 16.12 -29.50 -11.44
C GLY A 772 15.21 -29.16 -10.25
N GLY A 773 15.37 -27.96 -9.67
CA GLY A 773 14.61 -27.52 -8.50
C GLY A 773 15.18 -27.97 -7.14
N ARG A 774 16.15 -28.92 -7.10
CA ARG A 774 16.62 -29.59 -5.88
C ARG A 774 17.49 -28.73 -4.95
N ARG A 775 17.84 -27.51 -5.31
CA ARG A 775 18.58 -26.51 -4.50
C ARG A 775 20.05 -26.84 -4.18
N TYR A 776 20.49 -28.09 -4.27
CA TYR A 776 21.82 -28.59 -3.89
C TYR A 776 22.60 -29.13 -5.07
N ASN A 777 23.91 -29.22 -4.90
CA ASN A 777 24.78 -29.92 -5.83
C ASN A 777 24.66 -31.44 -5.65
N ARG A 778 25.12 -32.19 -6.67
CA ARG A 778 24.98 -33.66 -6.73
C ARG A 778 25.60 -34.36 -5.54
N GLU A 779 26.80 -33.93 -5.11
CA GLU A 779 27.51 -34.54 -4.02
C GLU A 779 26.81 -34.44 -2.66
N THR A 780 26.14 -33.33 -2.39
CA THR A 780 25.34 -33.14 -1.17
C THR A 780 24.10 -34.04 -1.17
N LEU A 781 23.52 -34.30 -2.34
CA LEU A 781 22.33 -35.14 -2.52
C LEU A 781 22.63 -36.65 -2.39
N GLU A 782 23.89 -37.05 -2.44
CA GLU A 782 24.30 -38.46 -2.22
C GLU A 782 24.13 -38.89 -0.76
N VAL A 783 24.25 -37.96 0.20
CA VAL A 783 24.05 -38.27 1.63
C VAL A 783 22.55 -38.48 1.88
N ARG A 784 22.19 -39.68 2.40
CA ARG A 784 20.78 -40.07 2.57
C ARG A 784 20.50 -40.56 4.00
N TYR A 785 19.41 -40.11 4.55
CA TYR A 785 18.80 -40.59 5.77
C TYR A 785 17.55 -41.43 5.43
N ARG A 786 17.52 -42.69 5.80
CA ARG A 786 16.43 -43.63 5.43
C ARG A 786 16.07 -43.56 3.92
N GLY A 787 17.09 -43.51 3.06
CA GLY A 787 16.93 -43.50 1.62
C GLY A 787 16.59 -42.13 1.01
N LYS A 788 16.34 -41.08 1.80
CA LYS A 788 15.97 -39.74 1.37
C LYS A 788 17.14 -38.75 1.47
N SER A 789 17.41 -37.98 0.43
CA SER A 789 18.36 -36.87 0.44
C SER A 789 17.77 -35.68 1.18
N ILE A 790 18.57 -34.66 1.47
CA ILE A 790 18.09 -33.44 2.11
C ILE A 790 17.09 -32.66 1.23
N SER A 791 17.16 -32.75 -0.09
CA SER A 791 16.17 -32.21 -1.02
C SER A 791 14.86 -32.99 -0.89
N ASP A 792 14.92 -34.34 -0.94
CA ASP A 792 13.71 -35.15 -0.80
C ASP A 792 12.98 -34.87 0.51
N VAL A 793 13.71 -34.53 1.58
CA VAL A 793 13.13 -34.14 2.87
C VAL A 793 12.43 -32.78 2.79
N LEU A 794 12.97 -31.82 2.03
CA LEU A 794 12.30 -30.53 1.82
C LEU A 794 11.04 -30.66 0.97
N ASP A 795 11.01 -31.64 0.08
CA ASP A 795 9.87 -31.92 -0.80
C ASP A 795 8.76 -32.75 -0.13
N MET A 796 9.04 -33.32 1.05
CA MET A 796 8.02 -34.01 1.84
C MET A 796 6.93 -33.07 2.30
N SER A 797 5.67 -33.52 2.24
CA SER A 797 4.57 -32.88 2.98
C SER A 797 4.83 -32.94 4.49
N ILE A 798 4.24 -32.00 5.23
CA ILE A 798 4.38 -32.02 6.72
C ILE A 798 3.83 -33.34 7.29
N GLU A 799 2.75 -33.88 6.72
CA GLU A 799 2.16 -35.14 7.14
C GLU A 799 3.16 -36.32 6.97
N GLU A 800 3.75 -36.44 5.78
CA GLU A 800 4.80 -37.45 5.53
C GLU A 800 6.03 -37.23 6.42
N ALA A 801 6.41 -36.00 6.66
CA ALA A 801 7.56 -35.66 7.49
C ALA A 801 7.32 -35.99 8.99
N VAL A 802 6.10 -35.90 9.49
CA VAL A 802 5.71 -36.30 10.86
C VAL A 802 5.98 -37.80 11.04
N GLU A 803 5.55 -38.65 10.11
CA GLU A 803 5.80 -40.10 10.16
C GLU A 803 7.29 -40.44 10.00
N PHE A 804 7.95 -39.74 9.03
CA PHE A 804 9.37 -39.98 8.73
C PHE A 804 10.30 -39.67 9.91
N PHE A 805 10.02 -38.58 10.66
CA PHE A 805 10.83 -38.11 11.78
C PHE A 805 10.28 -38.50 13.16
N GLU A 806 9.28 -39.37 13.25
CA GLU A 806 8.74 -39.87 14.52
C GLU A 806 9.82 -40.32 15.52
N PRO A 807 10.92 -41.02 15.12
CA PRO A 807 11.97 -41.44 16.04
C PRO A 807 12.90 -40.34 16.54
N ILE A 808 12.73 -39.08 16.05
CA ILE A 808 13.63 -37.97 16.39
C ILE A 808 12.83 -36.87 17.09
N PRO A 809 12.73 -36.89 18.44
CA PRO A 809 11.81 -36.03 19.19
C PRO A 809 12.00 -34.51 18.95
N ALA A 810 13.25 -34.05 18.72
CA ALA A 810 13.57 -32.65 18.50
C ALA A 810 12.97 -32.12 17.16
N ILE A 811 12.99 -32.97 16.13
CA ILE A 811 12.42 -32.64 14.80
C ILE A 811 10.92 -32.88 14.84
N TYR A 812 10.49 -34.04 15.31
CA TYR A 812 9.10 -34.49 15.38
C TYR A 812 8.20 -33.42 16.04
N ARG A 813 8.58 -32.92 17.23
CA ARG A 813 7.78 -31.95 17.99
C ARG A 813 7.51 -30.69 17.18
N LYS A 814 8.49 -30.12 16.45
CA LYS A 814 8.34 -28.93 15.65
C LYS A 814 7.47 -29.13 14.40
N ILE A 815 7.64 -30.30 13.76
CA ILE A 815 6.83 -30.65 12.57
C ILE A 815 5.39 -30.94 12.99
N LYS A 816 5.20 -31.63 14.13
CA LYS A 816 3.87 -31.94 14.66
C LYS A 816 3.05 -30.68 14.94
N THR A 817 3.64 -29.61 15.44
CA THR A 817 2.91 -28.36 15.65
C THR A 817 2.43 -27.74 14.33
N LEU A 818 3.14 -27.94 13.21
CA LEU A 818 2.68 -27.52 11.88
C LEU A 818 1.47 -28.34 11.42
N GLN A 819 1.46 -29.64 11.68
CA GLN A 819 0.33 -30.51 11.41
C GLN A 819 -0.88 -30.12 12.27
N ASP A 820 -0.67 -29.88 13.57
CA ASP A 820 -1.72 -29.53 14.53
C ASP A 820 -2.47 -28.23 14.20
N VAL A 821 -1.85 -27.31 13.46
CA VAL A 821 -2.51 -26.08 12.95
C VAL A 821 -3.16 -26.28 11.58
N GLY A 822 -3.28 -27.52 11.09
CA GLY A 822 -3.94 -27.86 9.82
C GLY A 822 -3.08 -27.63 8.57
N LEU A 823 -1.73 -27.63 8.70
CA LEU A 823 -0.80 -27.46 7.58
C LEU A 823 -0.16 -28.78 7.11
N GLY A 824 -0.80 -29.93 7.36
CA GLY A 824 -0.27 -31.23 6.97
C GLY A 824 0.05 -31.38 5.48
N TYR A 825 -0.65 -30.67 4.63
CA TYR A 825 -0.58 -30.75 3.18
C TYR A 825 0.55 -29.94 2.53
N ILE A 826 1.08 -28.89 3.16
CA ILE A 826 2.20 -28.11 2.62
C ILE A 826 3.52 -28.85 2.74
N THR A 827 4.50 -28.55 1.86
CA THR A 827 5.82 -29.18 1.95
C THR A 827 6.75 -28.38 2.88
N LEU A 828 7.71 -29.09 3.52
CA LEU A 828 8.70 -28.45 4.41
C LEU A 828 9.52 -27.37 3.72
N GLY A 829 9.82 -27.56 2.42
CA GLY A 829 10.61 -26.64 1.60
C GLY A 829 9.79 -25.69 0.74
N GLN A 830 8.46 -25.65 0.88
CA GLN A 830 7.60 -24.76 0.09
C GLN A 830 8.04 -23.30 0.23
N SER A 831 8.21 -22.62 -0.89
CA SER A 831 8.63 -21.21 -0.89
C SER A 831 7.64 -20.32 -0.14
N SER A 832 8.14 -19.39 0.67
CA SER A 832 7.28 -18.39 1.34
C SER A 832 6.47 -17.53 0.37
N THR A 833 6.94 -17.37 -0.87
CA THR A 833 6.25 -16.59 -1.92
C THR A 833 5.03 -17.31 -2.49
N THR A 834 4.93 -18.64 -2.34
CA THR A 834 3.80 -19.45 -2.80
C THR A 834 2.78 -19.76 -1.71
N LEU A 835 3.08 -19.44 -0.45
CA LEU A 835 2.14 -19.60 0.65
C LEU A 835 1.04 -18.51 0.58
N SER A 836 -0.19 -18.90 0.88
CA SER A 836 -1.27 -17.93 1.13
C SER A 836 -1.03 -17.16 2.44
N GLY A 837 -1.72 -16.02 2.62
CA GLY A 837 -1.63 -15.24 3.86
C GLY A 837 -2.00 -16.06 5.09
N GLY A 838 -3.07 -16.85 5.01
CA GLY A 838 -3.51 -17.72 6.09
C GLY A 838 -2.54 -18.88 6.39
N GLU A 839 -1.90 -19.47 5.39
CA GLU A 839 -0.86 -20.49 5.58
C GLU A 839 0.37 -19.89 6.27
N ALA A 840 0.84 -18.71 5.82
CA ALA A 840 1.96 -18.01 6.44
C ALA A 840 1.66 -17.69 7.92
N GLN A 841 0.46 -17.25 8.24
CA GLN A 841 -0.01 -16.98 9.60
C GLN A 841 -0.02 -18.23 10.46
N ARG A 842 -0.52 -19.36 9.95
CA ARG A 842 -0.51 -20.65 10.66
C ARG A 842 0.90 -21.18 10.89
N VAL A 843 1.86 -20.97 9.97
CA VAL A 843 3.28 -21.29 10.19
C VAL A 843 3.85 -20.46 11.35
N LYS A 844 3.52 -19.17 11.44
CA LYS A 844 3.92 -18.31 12.57
C LYS A 844 3.33 -18.82 13.88
N LEU A 845 2.04 -19.15 13.89
CA LEU A 845 1.35 -19.71 15.05
C LEU A 845 2.00 -21.02 15.50
N ALA A 846 2.27 -21.96 14.59
CA ALA A 846 2.95 -23.22 14.90
C ALA A 846 4.34 -23.02 15.50
N THR A 847 5.07 -22.00 15.02
CA THR A 847 6.39 -21.65 15.56
C THR A 847 6.29 -21.21 17.02
N GLU A 848 5.31 -20.39 17.36
CA GLU A 848 5.10 -19.94 18.75
C GLU A 848 4.64 -21.08 19.64
N LEU A 849 3.75 -21.96 19.16
CA LEU A 849 3.31 -23.17 19.88
C LEU A 849 4.46 -24.16 20.18
N SER A 850 5.48 -24.19 19.33
CA SER A 850 6.66 -25.07 19.55
C SER A 850 7.56 -24.57 20.68
N LYS A 851 7.46 -23.30 21.12
CA LYS A 851 8.25 -22.69 22.19
C LYS A 851 7.65 -23.02 23.56
N LYS A 852 8.48 -22.85 24.61
CA LYS A 852 8.01 -22.98 25.99
C LYS A 852 7.07 -21.84 26.34
N ASP A 853 5.88 -22.21 26.81
CA ASP A 853 4.85 -21.30 27.22
C ASP A 853 5.08 -20.73 28.64
N THR A 854 4.74 -19.45 28.86
CA THR A 854 4.81 -18.77 30.17
C THR A 854 3.46 -18.67 30.87
N GLY A 855 2.35 -18.86 30.13
CA GLY A 855 0.98 -18.74 30.64
C GLY A 855 0.49 -17.29 30.82
N ASN A 856 1.28 -16.26 30.49
CA ASN A 856 0.90 -14.84 30.57
C ASN A 856 1.22 -14.08 29.26
N THR A 857 1.26 -14.78 28.14
CA THR A 857 1.52 -14.18 26.83
C THR A 857 0.23 -13.57 26.27
N PHE A 858 0.34 -12.38 25.68
CA PHE A 858 -0.75 -11.72 24.96
C PHE A 858 -0.57 -11.93 23.45
N TYR A 859 -1.39 -12.80 22.86
CA TYR A 859 -1.39 -13.10 21.43
C TYR A 859 -2.37 -12.18 20.72
N ILE A 860 -1.97 -11.60 19.59
CA ILE A 860 -2.79 -10.80 18.70
C ILE A 860 -2.81 -11.47 17.33
N LEU A 861 -3.98 -11.86 16.85
CA LEU A 861 -4.17 -12.46 15.53
C LEU A 861 -5.07 -11.57 14.69
N ASP A 862 -4.65 -11.28 13.47
CA ASP A 862 -5.40 -10.47 12.52
C ASP A 862 -6.03 -11.35 11.45
N GLU A 863 -7.37 -11.46 11.48
CA GLU A 863 -8.19 -12.25 10.55
C GLU A 863 -7.64 -13.68 10.29
N PRO A 864 -7.44 -14.51 11.32
CA PRO A 864 -6.78 -15.81 11.15
C PRO A 864 -7.63 -16.84 10.39
N THR A 865 -8.91 -16.59 10.14
CA THR A 865 -9.78 -17.47 9.36
C THR A 865 -9.77 -17.24 7.86
N THR A 866 -8.97 -16.29 7.42
CA THR A 866 -8.80 -15.96 6.00
C THR A 866 -8.42 -17.18 5.17
N GLY A 867 -9.21 -17.50 4.14
CA GLY A 867 -8.97 -18.63 3.23
C GLY A 867 -9.17 -19.99 3.85
N LEU A 868 -9.88 -20.09 4.97
CA LEU A 868 -10.13 -21.33 5.65
C LEU A 868 -11.55 -21.86 5.39
N HIS A 869 -11.62 -23.16 5.09
CA HIS A 869 -12.87 -23.90 5.11
C HIS A 869 -13.38 -24.06 6.56
N PHE A 870 -14.67 -24.31 6.75
CA PHE A 870 -15.31 -24.48 8.08
C PHE A 870 -14.59 -25.48 8.99
N GLU A 871 -14.13 -26.61 8.46
CA GLU A 871 -13.36 -27.61 9.23
C GLU A 871 -11.97 -27.06 9.66
N ASP A 872 -11.30 -26.30 8.78
CA ASP A 872 -10.01 -25.71 9.12
C ASP A 872 -10.17 -24.66 10.24
N ILE A 873 -11.30 -23.92 10.24
CA ILE A 873 -11.65 -22.98 11.32
C ILE A 873 -11.83 -23.71 12.64
N ASN A 874 -12.51 -24.87 12.63
CA ASN A 874 -12.70 -25.70 13.80
C ASN A 874 -11.37 -26.18 14.39
N VAL A 875 -10.45 -26.64 13.53
CA VAL A 875 -9.07 -27.04 13.95
C VAL A 875 -8.34 -25.83 14.56
N LEU A 876 -8.39 -24.67 13.91
CA LEU A 876 -7.76 -23.43 14.41
C LEU A 876 -8.32 -23.03 15.77
N LEU A 877 -9.63 -23.03 15.95
CA LEU A 877 -10.27 -22.72 17.24
C LEU A 877 -9.84 -23.68 18.35
N GLY A 878 -9.66 -24.96 18.03
CA GLY A 878 -9.10 -25.96 18.96
C GLY A 878 -7.70 -25.57 19.43
N VAL A 879 -6.88 -25.02 18.53
CA VAL A 879 -5.51 -24.54 18.85
C VAL A 879 -5.56 -23.28 19.72
N LEU A 880 -6.40 -22.29 19.36
CA LEU A 880 -6.53 -21.03 20.10
C LEU A 880 -7.06 -21.30 21.53
N ASN A 881 -8.05 -22.18 21.66
CA ASN A 881 -8.58 -22.58 22.96
C ASN A 881 -7.50 -23.24 23.84
N ARG A 882 -6.66 -24.12 23.30
CA ARG A 882 -5.52 -24.69 24.05
C ARG A 882 -4.56 -23.63 24.57
N LEU A 883 -4.26 -22.58 23.78
CA LEU A 883 -3.43 -21.45 24.25
C LEU A 883 -4.06 -20.71 25.44
N VAL A 884 -5.38 -20.47 25.36
CA VAL A 884 -6.11 -19.82 26.45
C VAL A 884 -6.17 -20.71 27.69
N ASP A 885 -6.40 -22.02 27.54
CA ASP A 885 -6.43 -23.00 28.63
C ASP A 885 -5.10 -23.11 29.38
N HIS A 886 -3.98 -22.78 28.72
CA HIS A 886 -2.66 -22.62 29.34
C HIS A 886 -2.47 -21.27 30.07
N GLY A 887 -3.48 -20.42 30.16
CA GLY A 887 -3.46 -19.15 30.90
C GLY A 887 -3.20 -17.92 30.03
N ASN A 888 -2.88 -18.08 28.75
CA ASN A 888 -2.57 -16.97 27.85
C ASN A 888 -3.86 -16.18 27.47
N THR A 889 -3.66 -14.97 27.04
CA THR A 889 -4.72 -14.15 26.45
C THR A 889 -4.58 -14.20 24.92
N VAL A 890 -5.67 -14.52 24.23
CA VAL A 890 -5.70 -14.57 22.77
C VAL A 890 -6.73 -13.56 22.27
N LEU A 891 -6.25 -12.54 21.59
CA LEU A 891 -7.08 -11.54 20.94
C LEU A 891 -7.11 -11.80 19.44
N VAL A 892 -8.30 -11.87 18.87
CA VAL A 892 -8.54 -12.14 17.45
C VAL A 892 -9.35 -11.00 16.87
N ILE A 893 -8.82 -10.33 15.83
CA ILE A 893 -9.60 -9.41 15.01
C ILE A 893 -10.32 -10.27 13.97
N GLU A 894 -11.67 -10.26 13.97
CA GLU A 894 -12.43 -11.17 13.12
C GLU A 894 -13.78 -10.64 12.67
N HIS A 895 -14.20 -11.15 11.51
CA HIS A 895 -15.54 -10.96 10.97
C HIS A 895 -16.35 -12.27 10.93
N ASN A 896 -15.67 -13.40 11.03
CA ASN A 896 -16.28 -14.73 10.98
C ASN A 896 -17.12 -14.97 12.24
N LEU A 897 -18.42 -15.23 12.04
CA LEU A 897 -19.38 -15.43 13.13
C LEU A 897 -19.08 -16.70 13.95
N ASP A 898 -18.49 -17.72 13.34
CA ASP A 898 -18.12 -18.96 14.03
C ASP A 898 -17.01 -18.76 15.07
N VAL A 899 -16.09 -17.82 14.79
CA VAL A 899 -15.07 -17.42 15.78
C VAL A 899 -15.67 -16.53 16.84
N ILE A 900 -16.49 -15.53 16.45
CA ILE A 900 -17.11 -14.57 17.37
C ILE A 900 -18.01 -15.29 18.38
N LYS A 901 -18.81 -16.29 17.93
CA LYS A 901 -19.71 -17.06 18.84
C LYS A 901 -18.95 -17.92 19.85
N VAL A 902 -17.69 -18.29 19.56
CA VAL A 902 -16.85 -19.10 20.46
C VAL A 902 -16.04 -18.22 21.44
N ALA A 903 -15.85 -16.94 21.16
CA ALA A 903 -15.07 -16.01 21.99
C ALA A 903 -15.68 -15.88 23.40
N ASP A 904 -14.81 -15.74 24.42
CA ASP A 904 -15.23 -15.49 25.80
C ASP A 904 -15.66 -14.03 26.02
N TRP A 905 -15.05 -13.10 25.28
CA TRP A 905 -15.28 -11.67 25.33
C TRP A 905 -15.28 -11.09 23.93
N VAL A 906 -16.16 -10.15 23.66
CA VAL A 906 -16.26 -9.47 22.35
C VAL A 906 -16.20 -7.96 22.55
N ILE A 907 -15.44 -7.29 21.68
CA ILE A 907 -15.40 -5.82 21.54
C ILE A 907 -15.89 -5.50 20.13
N ASP A 908 -17.04 -4.84 20.03
CA ASP A 908 -17.63 -4.48 18.74
C ASP A 908 -17.46 -2.98 18.45
N LEU A 909 -16.84 -2.66 17.32
CA LEU A 909 -16.61 -1.30 16.85
C LEU A 909 -17.54 -0.92 15.71
N GLY A 910 -18.01 0.32 15.74
CA GLY A 910 -18.92 0.82 14.70
C GLY A 910 -19.36 2.26 14.97
N PRO A 911 -20.62 2.61 14.59
CA PRO A 911 -21.60 1.78 13.85
C PRO A 911 -21.25 1.56 12.37
N GLU A 912 -20.53 2.52 11.75
CA GLU A 912 -20.17 2.51 10.34
C GLU A 912 -18.63 2.45 10.17
N GLY A 913 -18.17 2.47 8.90
CA GLY A 913 -16.75 2.66 8.56
C GLY A 913 -16.37 4.14 8.45
N GLY A 914 -15.05 4.44 8.44
CA GLY A 914 -14.52 5.78 8.26
C GLY A 914 -14.95 6.77 9.34
N ALA A 915 -15.33 7.98 8.95
CA ALA A 915 -15.76 9.04 9.87
C ALA A 915 -17.02 8.68 10.69
N GLY A 916 -17.90 7.85 10.14
CA GLY A 916 -19.10 7.33 10.81
C GLY A 916 -18.83 6.23 11.85
N GLY A 917 -17.59 5.73 11.92
CA GLY A 917 -17.14 4.69 12.84
C GLY A 917 -16.40 5.21 14.05
N GLY A 918 -15.48 4.39 14.56
CA GLY A 918 -14.54 4.77 15.60
C GLY A 918 -15.10 4.79 17.02
N GLU A 919 -16.28 4.21 17.24
CA GLU A 919 -16.91 4.04 18.57
C GLU A 919 -16.89 2.57 18.98
N ILE A 920 -16.70 2.29 20.26
CA ILE A 920 -16.98 0.96 20.81
C ILE A 920 -18.47 0.90 21.13
N LEU A 921 -19.20 0.08 20.38
CA LEU A 921 -20.63 -0.09 20.54
C LEU A 921 -20.98 -1.01 21.71
N PHE A 922 -20.11 -2.02 21.91
CA PHE A 922 -20.35 -3.04 22.92
C PHE A 922 -19.03 -3.68 23.39
N GLN A 923 -19.01 -4.06 24.67
CA GLN A 923 -17.98 -4.90 25.28
C GLN A 923 -18.64 -5.89 26.24
N GLY A 924 -18.45 -7.19 26.03
CA GLY A 924 -19.07 -8.22 26.85
C GLY A 924 -19.07 -9.61 26.20
N THR A 925 -19.96 -10.48 26.64
CA THR A 925 -20.08 -11.82 26.05
C THR A 925 -20.82 -11.78 24.72
N PRO A 926 -20.62 -12.76 23.82
CA PRO A 926 -21.34 -12.85 22.55
C PRO A 926 -22.86 -12.83 22.70
N GLU A 927 -23.39 -13.49 23.71
CA GLU A 927 -24.84 -13.52 23.99
C GLU A 927 -25.40 -12.13 24.32
N ALA A 928 -24.67 -11.34 25.06
CA ALA A 928 -25.06 -9.97 25.41
C ALA A 928 -24.96 -9.01 24.21
N LEU A 929 -24.06 -9.27 23.27
CA LEU A 929 -23.91 -8.48 22.03
C LEU A 929 -25.20 -8.52 21.18
N VAL A 930 -25.89 -9.65 21.15
CA VAL A 930 -27.16 -9.82 20.40
C VAL A 930 -28.24 -8.79 20.82
N SER A 931 -28.17 -8.32 22.06
CA SER A 931 -29.10 -7.31 22.59
C SER A 931 -28.75 -5.87 22.20
N CYS A 932 -27.60 -5.65 21.57
CA CYS A 932 -27.18 -4.32 21.13
C CYS A 932 -27.76 -3.98 19.74
N GLU A 933 -28.83 -3.21 19.70
CA GLU A 933 -29.54 -2.84 18.46
C GLU A 933 -28.63 -2.08 17.45
N ARG A 934 -27.67 -1.30 17.95
CA ARG A 934 -26.72 -0.54 17.12
C ARG A 934 -25.64 -1.42 16.46
N SER A 935 -25.47 -2.66 16.93
CA SER A 935 -24.46 -3.59 16.42
C SER A 935 -24.96 -4.34 15.19
N HIS A 936 -24.28 -4.14 14.06
CA HIS A 936 -24.50 -4.99 12.89
C HIS A 936 -24.09 -6.43 13.16
N THR A 937 -22.93 -6.64 13.82
CA THR A 937 -22.46 -7.97 14.20
C THR A 937 -23.47 -8.70 15.09
N GLY A 938 -24.05 -8.01 16.07
CA GLY A 938 -25.06 -8.59 16.97
C GLY A 938 -26.32 -9.11 16.24
N ARG A 939 -26.76 -8.42 15.18
CA ARG A 939 -27.89 -8.87 14.36
C ARG A 939 -27.60 -10.20 13.64
N PHE A 940 -26.43 -10.33 13.02
CA PHE A 940 -26.07 -11.56 12.32
C PHE A 940 -25.73 -12.70 13.31
N LEU A 941 -25.11 -12.37 14.44
CA LEU A 941 -24.74 -13.34 15.47
C LEU A 941 -25.95 -14.04 16.08
N LYS A 942 -27.10 -13.37 16.14
CA LYS A 942 -28.36 -13.94 16.66
C LYS A 942 -28.77 -15.24 15.96
N ALA A 943 -28.46 -15.35 14.65
CA ALA A 943 -28.79 -16.57 13.90
C ALA A 943 -27.74 -17.66 14.04
N ALA A 944 -26.53 -17.32 14.53
CA ALA A 944 -25.39 -18.23 14.65
C ALA A 944 -25.24 -18.82 16.09
N LEU A 945 -25.80 -18.16 17.11
CA LEU A 945 -25.89 -18.64 18.50
C LEU A 945 -27.14 -19.54 18.67
#